data_25f4b41ef1c5618d03908c68f51104d5
#
_entry.id   25f4b41ef1c5618d03908c68f51104d5
#
_cell.length_a   1.000
_cell.length_b   1.000
_cell.length_c   1.000
_cell.angle_alpha   90.00
_cell.angle_beta   90.00
_cell.angle_gamma   90.00
#
_symmetry.space_group_name_H-M   'P 1'
#
loop_
_entity.id
_entity.type
_entity.pdbx_description
1 polymer ?
#
loop_
_entity_poly.entity_id
_entity_poly.type
_entity_poly.pdbx_seq_one_letter_code
_entity_poly.pdbx_strand_id
1 'polypeptide(L)'
;MSITVPTSRAVKGKPYRATLALLLAGLAVASVAASVADAAEPFTAEAMWKLKRLADPAISPDGRMAVVAVTTYDMDQNKGDADLWLVPTKSGKPRQLTSAVSGDSSPAWSPDGELIAFISKRNDDKEPQLYVIAVDGGEARRVTNVPTGVAAPKWFPDSRRLAFITQVWPELKTWPEMAARLRERADSKMTARVWDKAPFSYWDRFLDDRKTHVYSVGIEGGEPKAITLEAGHPLDAAEPDASSYDISPDGTEIAFVSDTDTTGTDPNFDVFVMPVDGGAARNLTADNPANDFAPLYSPDGRLLAFRKQVIKGFYADRARLMIYERRSQATRNLTEDWDRSADGLVWSPDSHSLFGAIDDAGTRRVYRFDVGGGTPRAITGDHSFGSLAAAGSGPVIIGLRQSFSEPPTLVSIIARTGAATKLSDFNDAALANLTQGKVESVTYKGANGEDVQMWVVYPPNFTPDRKWPLHLLLHGGPHNGMTDGYQWRWNAQVFANWGYVTAWHNFHGSSGFGQAWADSITKEWAELPYQDTIKAAEWFTAQPWIDANRMSAGGGSYGGYLATLLLGRPHPFKTLVAHAGVYDLYSQVATDDGATKGRYGEYWQDFERINRNSPHMNAANFNTPTLIIHGQLDMRVPVNNSLELFNTLQNRGVPSRLVYFPDENHWVLKPQNSVFWYQTNRQWLQQYVKPGPGEAAAAPAPAVSTQQ
;
A
#
# COMPACT_ATOMS: atom_id res chain seq x y z
N MET A 1 66.60 60.16 -24.97
CA MET A 1 67.26 60.86 -23.87
C MET A 1 67.28 59.92 -22.69
N SER A 2 68.34 59.15 -22.59
CA SER A 2 69.51 59.42 -21.67
C SER A 2 69.10 59.50 -20.26
N ILE A 3 69.48 58.56 -19.48
CA ILE A 3 70.67 58.26 -18.63
C ILE A 3 70.14 58.21 -17.17
N THR A 4 70.46 57.41 -16.23
CA THR A 4 71.66 56.71 -15.78
C THR A 4 71.33 55.77 -14.58
N VAL A 5 72.05 54.69 -14.44
CA VAL A 5 72.27 53.87 -13.24
C VAL A 5 73.27 54.60 -12.31
N PRO A 6 73.20 54.42 -10.94
CA PRO A 6 74.28 53.66 -10.35
C PRO A 6 73.97 52.78 -9.17
N THR A 7 74.50 51.60 -9.22
CA THR A 7 75.42 50.81 -8.36
C THR A 7 75.27 50.83 -6.83
N SER A 8 75.10 49.62 -6.33
CA SER A 8 75.76 48.89 -5.26
C SER A 8 75.54 49.25 -3.78
N ARG A 9 75.07 48.30 -2.99
CA ARG A 9 75.89 47.74 -1.91
C ARG A 9 75.21 46.51 -1.26
N ALA A 10 75.99 45.44 -1.18
CA ALA A 10 75.69 44.17 -0.53
C ALA A 10 75.58 44.36 1.00
N VAL A 11 74.59 43.68 1.63
CA VAL A 11 74.73 43.25 3.06
C VAL A 11 74.20 41.80 3.16
N LYS A 12 75.01 41.04 3.77
CA LYS A 12 74.97 39.57 4.02
C LYS A 12 73.79 39.10 4.88
N GLY A 13 73.23 37.95 4.56
CA GLY A 13 73.23 36.82 5.44
C GLY A 13 71.97 36.38 6.15
N LYS A 14 71.36 35.26 5.65
CA LYS A 14 70.69 34.15 6.41
C LYS A 14 69.33 34.41 7.07
N PRO A 15 68.42 33.47 7.21
CA PRO A 15 68.39 32.11 6.61
C PRO A 15 67.02 31.71 6.01
N TYR A 16 67.07 31.15 4.87
CA TYR A 16 65.88 30.62 4.13
C TYR A 16 65.56 29.10 4.46
N ARG A 17 65.84 28.63 5.69
CA ARG A 17 65.56 27.20 6.03
C ARG A 17 64.37 26.97 7.00
N ALA A 18 63.83 27.98 7.61
CA ALA A 18 62.70 27.85 8.56
C ALA A 18 61.30 27.98 7.95
N THR A 19 61.19 28.65 6.79
CA THR A 19 59.89 28.95 6.14
C THR A 19 59.40 27.79 5.27
N LEU A 20 60.31 26.94 4.78
CA LEU A 20 59.91 25.83 3.90
C LEU A 20 59.42 24.59 4.70
N ALA A 21 59.83 24.45 5.95
CA ALA A 21 59.38 23.40 6.82
C ALA A 21 57.95 23.67 7.40
N LEU A 22 57.58 24.91 7.57
CA LEU A 22 56.22 25.30 8.00
C LEU A 22 55.19 25.24 6.89
N LEU A 23 55.58 25.45 5.62
CA LEU A 23 54.71 25.29 4.45
C LEU A 23 54.49 23.82 4.09
N LEU A 24 55.43 22.93 4.33
CA LEU A 24 55.26 21.49 4.11
C LEU A 24 54.49 20.81 5.25
N ALA A 25 54.57 21.32 6.50
CA ALA A 25 53.74 20.86 7.59
C ALA A 25 52.27 21.36 7.49
N GLY A 26 52.04 22.54 6.93
CA GLY A 26 50.70 23.04 6.62
C GLY A 26 50.01 22.30 5.49
N LEU A 27 50.74 21.84 4.47
CA LEU A 27 50.21 21.03 3.38
C LEU A 27 49.96 19.58 3.81
N ALA A 28 50.70 19.02 4.75
CA ALA A 28 50.48 17.68 5.29
C ALA A 28 49.28 17.62 6.26
N VAL A 29 48.96 18.71 6.96
CA VAL A 29 47.76 18.80 7.83
C VAL A 29 46.50 19.11 7.00
N ALA A 30 46.61 19.85 5.89
CA ALA A 30 45.49 20.10 4.98
C ALA A 30 45.10 18.88 4.12
N SER A 31 46.02 17.93 3.89
CA SER A 31 45.73 16.70 3.13
C SER A 31 45.20 15.54 3.97
N VAL A 32 45.16 15.65 5.31
CA VAL A 32 44.52 14.65 6.19
C VAL A 32 43.08 15.06 6.58
N ALA A 33 42.71 16.31 6.31
CA ALA A 33 41.32 16.79 6.47
C ALA A 33 40.46 16.62 5.20
N ALA A 34 40.97 15.92 4.17
CA ALA A 34 40.22 15.59 2.98
C ALA A 34 39.55 14.21 3.18
N SER A 35 38.26 14.27 3.43
CA SER A 35 37.28 13.21 3.23
C SER A 35 37.51 11.90 4.01
N VAL A 36 37.07 11.87 5.25
CA VAL A 36 36.19 10.77 5.62
C VAL A 36 34.90 11.07 4.85
N ALA A 37 34.78 10.58 3.65
CA ALA A 37 33.46 10.37 3.05
C ALA A 37 32.75 9.48 4.08
N ASP A 38 31.70 9.98 4.72
CA ASP A 38 30.89 9.19 5.63
C ASP A 38 30.54 7.92 4.86
N ALA A 39 31.01 6.76 5.36
CA ALA A 39 30.67 5.49 4.76
C ALA A 39 29.15 5.38 4.80
N ALA A 40 28.53 5.11 3.68
CA ALA A 40 27.08 5.01 3.60
C ALA A 40 26.56 4.07 4.70
N GLU A 41 25.52 4.51 5.42
CA GLU A 41 24.93 3.74 6.53
C GLU A 41 24.16 2.54 6.00
N PRO A 42 24.09 1.43 6.76
CA PRO A 42 23.24 0.30 6.40
C PRO A 42 21.77 0.69 6.32
N PHE A 43 21.04 0.12 5.36
CA PHE A 43 19.59 0.29 5.27
C PHE A 43 18.89 -0.52 6.38
N THR A 44 18.57 0.12 7.49
CA THR A 44 17.92 -0.49 8.66
C THR A 44 16.43 -0.15 8.72
N ALA A 45 15.68 -0.82 9.61
CA ALA A 45 14.29 -0.48 9.88
C ALA A 45 14.16 0.96 10.40
N GLU A 46 15.05 1.38 11.29
CA GLU A 46 15.08 2.74 11.84
C GLU A 46 15.37 3.79 10.75
N ALA A 47 16.29 3.49 9.83
CA ALA A 47 16.56 4.37 8.68
C ALA A 47 15.35 4.45 7.74
N MET A 48 14.67 3.34 7.50
CA MET A 48 13.43 3.30 6.70
C MET A 48 12.32 4.17 7.32
N TRP A 49 12.17 4.18 8.66
CA TRP A 49 11.18 5.00 9.34
C TRP A 49 11.46 6.49 9.32
N LYS A 50 12.68 6.92 9.02
CA LYS A 50 13.03 8.33 8.77
C LYS A 50 12.60 8.82 7.39
N LEU A 51 12.26 7.94 6.48
CA LEU A 51 11.81 8.31 5.13
C LEU A 51 10.36 8.82 5.17
N LYS A 52 10.12 9.87 4.43
CA LYS A 52 8.80 10.48 4.27
C LYS A 52 7.92 9.62 3.37
N ARG A 53 6.65 9.50 3.71
CA ARG A 53 5.66 8.74 2.94
C ARG A 53 4.69 9.70 2.24
N LEU A 54 4.58 9.55 0.94
CA LEU A 54 3.67 10.34 0.12
C LEU A 54 2.37 9.57 -0.07
N ALA A 55 1.23 10.24 0.15
CA ALA A 55 -0.10 9.74 -0.19
C ALA A 55 -0.50 10.16 -1.61
N ASP A 56 -1.71 9.80 -2.04
CA ASP A 56 -2.22 10.09 -3.37
C ASP A 56 -2.23 11.58 -3.67
N PRO A 57 -1.62 12.02 -4.77
CA PRO A 57 -1.60 13.42 -5.15
C PRO A 57 -2.91 13.83 -5.84
N ALA A 58 -3.32 15.08 -5.64
CA ALA A 58 -4.33 15.73 -6.48
C ALA A 58 -3.66 16.83 -7.34
N ILE A 59 -4.07 16.96 -8.59
CA ILE A 59 -3.53 17.95 -9.52
C ILE A 59 -4.46 19.15 -9.65
N SER A 60 -3.91 20.36 -9.74
CA SER A 60 -4.69 21.58 -9.97
C SER A 60 -5.43 21.55 -11.31
N PRO A 61 -6.59 22.21 -11.45
CA PRO A 61 -7.37 22.22 -12.69
C PRO A 61 -6.59 22.71 -13.92
N ASP A 62 -5.63 23.60 -13.74
CA ASP A 62 -4.74 24.10 -14.79
C ASP A 62 -3.52 23.20 -15.07
N GLY A 63 -3.35 22.14 -14.28
CA GLY A 63 -2.27 21.16 -14.39
C GLY A 63 -0.88 21.66 -13.97
N ARG A 64 -0.77 22.81 -13.29
CA ARG A 64 0.52 23.42 -12.94
C ARG A 64 1.07 23.02 -11.58
N MET A 65 0.20 22.66 -10.68
CA MET A 65 0.52 22.28 -9.30
C MET A 65 -0.06 20.92 -8.94
N ALA A 66 0.63 20.17 -8.12
CA ALA A 66 0.09 19.04 -7.40
C ALA A 66 0.01 19.37 -5.91
N VAL A 67 -0.98 18.85 -5.20
CA VAL A 67 -1.00 18.79 -3.74
C VAL A 67 -0.86 17.33 -3.32
N VAL A 68 -0.02 17.08 -2.32
CA VAL A 68 0.24 15.73 -1.80
C VAL A 68 0.36 15.79 -0.27
N ALA A 69 -0.24 14.82 0.42
CA ALA A 69 0.02 14.65 1.85
C ALA A 69 1.33 13.90 2.05
N VAL A 70 2.21 14.46 2.88
CA VAL A 70 3.53 13.93 3.19
C VAL A 70 3.61 13.62 4.68
N THR A 71 3.68 12.34 5.01
CA THR A 71 3.78 11.87 6.40
C THR A 71 5.23 11.77 6.84
N THR A 72 5.53 12.33 7.99
CA THR A 72 6.76 12.15 8.76
C THR A 72 6.45 11.37 10.03
N TYR A 73 7.45 10.66 10.57
CA TYR A 73 7.25 9.83 11.76
C TYR A 73 8.13 10.30 12.90
N ASP A 74 7.52 10.48 14.06
CA ASP A 74 8.19 10.69 15.33
C ASP A 74 8.30 9.34 16.06
N MET A 75 9.54 8.84 16.15
CA MET A 75 9.80 7.55 16.78
C MET A 75 9.56 7.58 18.30
N ASP A 76 9.80 8.70 18.96
CA ASP A 76 9.62 8.83 20.42
C ASP A 76 8.14 8.88 20.79
N GLN A 77 7.35 9.59 19.97
CA GLN A 77 5.89 9.64 20.13
C GLN A 77 5.18 8.43 19.53
N ASN A 78 5.89 7.57 18.79
CA ASN A 78 5.37 6.37 18.13
C ASN A 78 4.20 6.66 17.19
N LYS A 79 4.24 7.76 16.45
CA LYS A 79 3.15 8.20 15.55
C LYS A 79 3.68 8.91 14.30
N GLY A 80 2.83 8.96 13.28
CA GLY A 80 3.03 9.79 12.10
C GLY A 80 2.27 11.10 12.18
N ASP A 81 2.77 12.10 11.47
CA ASP A 81 2.12 13.37 11.23
C ASP A 81 2.18 13.70 9.74
N ALA A 82 1.05 14.06 9.15
CA ALA A 82 0.89 14.26 7.71
C ALA A 82 0.54 15.73 7.43
N ASP A 83 1.31 16.36 6.56
CA ASP A 83 1.07 17.72 6.10
C ASP A 83 0.85 17.76 4.59
N LEU A 84 0.08 18.73 4.14
CA LEU A 84 -0.12 18.99 2.72
C LEU A 84 1.05 19.82 2.15
N TRP A 85 1.54 19.38 1.01
CA TRP A 85 2.61 20.04 0.26
C TRP A 85 2.15 20.35 -1.16
N LEU A 86 2.44 21.56 -1.61
CA LEU A 86 2.26 21.98 -3.02
C LEU A 86 3.56 21.73 -3.77
N VAL A 87 3.44 21.03 -4.90
CA VAL A 87 4.57 20.64 -5.74
C VAL A 87 4.31 21.11 -7.17
N PRO A 88 5.18 21.95 -7.76
CA PRO A 88 5.06 22.33 -9.16
C PRO A 88 5.20 21.12 -10.11
N THR A 89 4.33 21.00 -11.12
CA THR A 89 4.34 19.86 -12.05
C THR A 89 5.41 19.95 -13.15
N LYS A 90 6.12 21.07 -13.25
CA LYS A 90 7.20 21.24 -14.24
C LYS A 90 8.53 21.52 -13.55
N SER A 91 8.68 22.68 -12.95
CA SER A 91 9.91 23.11 -12.28
C SER A 91 9.58 24.00 -11.08
N GLY A 92 10.37 23.89 -10.03
CA GLY A 92 10.17 24.61 -8.76
C GLY A 92 10.43 23.70 -7.57
N LYS A 93 10.41 24.29 -6.38
CA LYS A 93 10.58 23.55 -5.13
C LYS A 93 9.23 23.26 -4.49
N PRO A 94 9.04 22.10 -3.86
CA PRO A 94 7.88 21.84 -3.02
C PRO A 94 7.74 22.91 -1.91
N ARG A 95 6.49 23.28 -1.61
CA ARG A 95 6.15 24.22 -0.52
C ARG A 95 5.14 23.56 0.41
N GLN A 96 5.44 23.54 1.69
CA GLN A 96 4.52 23.08 2.72
C GLN A 96 3.34 24.04 2.80
N LEU A 97 2.11 23.50 2.79
CA LEU A 97 0.88 24.28 2.85
C LEU A 97 0.25 24.25 4.24
N THR A 98 0.31 23.13 4.93
CA THR A 98 -0.22 22.95 6.29
C THR A 98 0.86 22.46 7.25
N SER A 99 0.65 22.66 8.57
CA SER A 99 1.59 22.27 9.61
C SER A 99 0.88 21.97 10.95
N ALA A 100 -0.34 21.43 10.90
CA ALA A 100 -1.09 21.10 12.11
C ALA A 100 -0.68 19.71 12.63
N VAL A 101 -0.48 19.59 13.93
CA VAL A 101 -0.05 18.34 14.61
C VAL A 101 -1.06 17.20 14.51
N SER A 102 -2.23 17.44 13.96
CA SER A 102 -3.34 16.48 13.89
C SER A 102 -3.41 15.64 12.60
N GLY A 103 -2.47 15.84 11.70
CA GLY A 103 -2.46 15.20 10.39
C GLY A 103 -3.55 15.69 9.42
N ASP A 104 -3.15 15.93 8.19
CA ASP A 104 -4.03 16.36 7.09
C ASP A 104 -3.96 15.34 5.95
N SER A 105 -5.12 14.97 5.38
CA SER A 105 -5.21 13.91 4.38
C SER A 105 -6.25 14.19 3.31
N SER A 106 -6.27 13.35 2.26
CA SER A 106 -7.29 13.36 1.20
C SER A 106 -7.50 14.75 0.56
N PRO A 107 -6.43 15.42 0.07
CA PRO A 107 -6.57 16.72 -0.54
C PRO A 107 -7.32 16.66 -1.86
N ALA A 108 -8.19 17.67 -2.11
CA ALA A 108 -8.94 17.82 -3.34
C ALA A 108 -8.95 19.30 -3.77
N TRP A 109 -8.58 19.58 -5.01
CA TRP A 109 -8.61 20.92 -5.59
C TRP A 109 -10.05 21.37 -5.93
N SER A 110 -10.37 22.62 -5.62
CA SER A 110 -11.58 23.21 -6.16
C SER A 110 -11.50 23.38 -7.69
N PRO A 111 -12.60 23.26 -8.43
CA PRO A 111 -12.61 23.39 -9.89
C PRO A 111 -12.09 24.73 -10.41
N ASP A 112 -12.25 25.82 -9.65
CA ASP A 112 -11.66 27.14 -9.97
C ASP A 112 -10.17 27.26 -9.65
N GLY A 113 -9.61 26.29 -8.90
CA GLY A 113 -8.21 26.26 -8.53
C GLY A 113 -7.80 27.18 -7.37
N GLU A 114 -8.77 27.79 -6.66
CA GLU A 114 -8.48 28.76 -5.59
C GLU A 114 -8.32 28.09 -4.22
N LEU A 115 -8.99 26.95 -3.99
CA LEU A 115 -9.05 26.27 -2.70
C LEU A 115 -8.60 24.81 -2.79
N ILE A 116 -8.12 24.30 -1.66
CA ILE A 116 -7.91 22.87 -1.43
C ILE A 116 -8.79 22.44 -0.26
N ALA A 117 -9.66 21.46 -0.50
CA ALA A 117 -10.39 20.76 0.55
C ALA A 117 -9.55 19.58 1.06
N PHE A 118 -9.67 19.25 2.33
CA PHE A 118 -8.94 18.14 2.93
C PHE A 118 -9.61 17.66 4.22
N ILE A 119 -9.23 16.49 4.68
CA ILE A 119 -9.70 15.89 5.93
C ILE A 119 -8.66 16.12 7.01
N SER A 120 -9.11 16.59 8.17
CA SER A 120 -8.26 16.80 9.34
C SER A 120 -9.04 16.60 10.65
N LYS A 121 -8.30 16.30 11.72
CA LYS A 121 -8.85 16.19 13.08
C LYS A 121 -8.15 17.21 14.01
N ARG A 122 -8.24 18.50 13.65
CA ARG A 122 -7.64 19.63 14.36
C ARG A 122 -8.65 20.34 15.27
N ASN A 123 -8.19 21.31 16.06
CA ASN A 123 -9.05 22.16 16.88
C ASN A 123 -9.97 21.40 17.84
N ASP A 124 -9.46 20.35 18.51
CA ASP A 124 -10.20 19.49 19.44
C ASP A 124 -11.37 18.71 18.81
N ASP A 125 -11.37 18.56 17.49
CA ASP A 125 -12.34 17.69 16.80
C ASP A 125 -12.28 16.27 17.35
N LYS A 126 -13.45 15.72 17.67
CA LYS A 126 -13.54 14.34 18.16
C LYS A 126 -13.42 13.34 17.01
N GLU A 127 -13.93 13.71 15.84
CA GLU A 127 -13.90 12.93 14.61
C GLU A 127 -13.32 13.75 13.45
N PRO A 128 -12.76 13.12 12.40
CA PRO A 128 -12.24 13.83 11.23
C PRO A 128 -13.31 14.73 10.60
N GLN A 129 -12.93 15.94 10.22
CA GLN A 129 -13.80 16.94 9.61
C GLN A 129 -13.23 17.44 8.29
N LEU A 130 -14.09 18.03 7.48
CA LEU A 130 -13.72 18.67 6.23
C LEU A 130 -13.26 20.09 6.49
N TYR A 131 -12.11 20.42 5.94
CA TYR A 131 -11.48 21.74 5.96
C TYR A 131 -11.21 22.24 4.55
N VAL A 132 -11.11 23.55 4.40
CA VAL A 132 -10.64 24.21 3.17
C VAL A 132 -9.52 25.19 3.51
N ILE A 133 -8.57 25.35 2.59
CA ILE A 133 -7.47 26.30 2.69
C ILE A 133 -7.23 26.93 1.32
N ALA A 134 -6.88 28.23 1.30
CA ALA A 134 -6.47 28.91 0.06
C ALA A 134 -5.13 28.35 -0.44
N VAL A 135 -4.96 28.27 -1.75
CA VAL A 135 -3.73 27.76 -2.38
C VAL A 135 -2.51 28.59 -2.01
N ASP A 136 -2.71 29.91 -1.82
CA ASP A 136 -1.63 30.82 -1.39
C ASP A 136 -1.23 30.63 0.06
N GLY A 137 -1.99 29.86 0.84
CA GLY A 137 -1.80 29.60 2.27
C GLY A 137 -2.75 30.42 3.14
N GLY A 138 -2.44 30.47 4.44
CA GLY A 138 -3.28 31.08 5.46
C GLY A 138 -3.81 30.01 6.43
N GLU A 139 -4.83 30.36 7.21
CA GLU A 139 -5.46 29.44 8.14
C GLU A 139 -6.52 28.57 7.45
N ALA A 140 -6.49 27.28 7.72
CA ALA A 140 -7.51 26.37 7.26
C ALA A 140 -8.84 26.60 7.98
N ARG A 141 -9.94 26.67 7.21
CA ARG A 141 -11.28 26.87 7.73
C ARG A 141 -12.06 25.56 7.76
N ARG A 142 -12.62 25.27 8.92
CA ARG A 142 -13.50 24.09 9.11
C ARG A 142 -14.82 24.29 8.35
N VAL A 143 -15.25 23.28 7.60
CA VAL A 143 -16.49 23.31 6.81
C VAL A 143 -17.58 22.46 7.48
N THR A 144 -17.24 21.34 8.11
CA THR A 144 -18.21 20.41 8.71
C THR A 144 -18.08 20.34 10.23
N ASN A 145 -19.19 19.95 10.87
CA ASN A 145 -19.26 19.57 12.27
C ASN A 145 -20.14 18.32 12.42
N VAL A 146 -19.73 17.25 11.72
CA VAL A 146 -20.47 15.98 11.70
C VAL A 146 -20.01 15.10 12.84
N PRO A 147 -20.91 14.70 13.77
CA PRO A 147 -20.52 13.97 14.97
C PRO A 147 -20.01 12.55 14.68
N THR A 148 -20.27 12.00 13.51
CA THR A 148 -19.81 10.68 13.06
C THR A 148 -18.55 10.73 12.19
N GLY A 149 -18.00 11.93 11.95
CA GLY A 149 -16.85 12.13 11.09
C GLY A 149 -17.19 12.16 9.60
N VAL A 150 -16.22 12.55 8.79
CA VAL A 150 -16.34 12.63 7.32
C VAL A 150 -15.11 12.08 6.63
N ALA A 151 -15.29 11.58 5.41
CA ALA A 151 -14.22 11.02 4.57
C ALA A 151 -14.46 11.29 3.08
N ALA A 152 -13.45 11.04 2.25
CA ALA A 152 -13.55 11.01 0.79
C ALA A 152 -14.19 12.28 0.18
N PRO A 153 -13.63 13.48 0.37
CA PRO A 153 -14.22 14.72 -0.13
C PRO A 153 -14.11 14.80 -1.64
N LYS A 154 -15.20 15.29 -2.29
CA LYS A 154 -15.22 15.66 -3.71
C LYS A 154 -15.91 17.00 -3.91
N TRP A 155 -15.34 17.84 -4.75
CA TRP A 155 -15.97 19.10 -5.13
C TRP A 155 -17.11 18.91 -6.12
N PHE A 156 -18.16 19.70 -5.95
CA PHE A 156 -19.08 19.96 -7.05
C PHE A 156 -18.43 20.92 -8.07
N PRO A 157 -18.85 20.87 -9.34
CA PRO A 157 -18.27 21.72 -10.39
C PRO A 157 -18.49 23.22 -10.18
N ASP A 158 -19.37 23.62 -9.27
CA ASP A 158 -19.65 25.02 -8.92
C ASP A 158 -18.60 25.67 -8.00
N SER A 159 -17.59 24.92 -7.52
CA SER A 159 -16.58 25.35 -6.52
C SER A 159 -17.18 25.89 -5.20
N ARG A 160 -18.45 25.63 -4.94
CA ARG A 160 -19.19 26.15 -3.78
C ARG A 160 -19.73 25.06 -2.87
N ARG A 161 -19.78 23.83 -3.35
CA ARG A 161 -20.26 22.67 -2.60
C ARG A 161 -19.22 21.56 -2.62
N LEU A 162 -19.21 20.80 -1.53
CA LEU A 162 -18.43 19.58 -1.37
C LEU A 162 -19.34 18.41 -1.04
N ALA A 163 -19.11 17.27 -1.65
CA ALA A 163 -19.65 16.00 -1.22
C ALA A 163 -18.64 15.27 -0.35
N PHE A 164 -19.12 14.42 0.54
CA PHE A 164 -18.32 13.60 1.43
C PHE A 164 -19.11 12.37 1.89
N ILE A 165 -18.40 11.36 2.36
CA ILE A 165 -18.97 10.16 2.95
C ILE A 165 -19.04 10.32 4.48
N THR A 166 -20.15 9.87 5.08
CA THR A 166 -20.30 9.74 6.53
C THR A 166 -21.20 8.58 6.89
N GLN A 167 -21.06 8.08 8.12
CA GLN A 167 -21.90 6.99 8.66
C GLN A 167 -23.01 7.57 9.53
N VAL A 168 -24.23 7.13 9.29
CA VAL A 168 -25.42 7.64 9.97
C VAL A 168 -26.38 6.52 10.39
N TRP A 169 -27.24 6.80 11.36
CA TRP A 169 -28.43 5.99 11.63
C TRP A 169 -29.58 6.52 10.79
N PRO A 170 -30.10 5.81 9.79
CA PRO A 170 -31.11 6.32 8.87
C PRO A 170 -32.41 6.75 9.53
N GLU A 171 -32.75 6.19 10.70
CA GLU A 171 -33.92 6.54 11.48
C GLU A 171 -33.78 7.88 12.24
N LEU A 172 -32.56 8.36 12.49
CA LEU A 172 -32.32 9.66 13.12
C LEU A 172 -32.31 10.77 12.06
N LYS A 173 -32.99 11.86 12.34
CA LYS A 173 -33.22 12.91 11.34
C LYS A 173 -32.29 14.12 11.46
N THR A 174 -31.63 14.27 12.63
CA THR A 174 -30.80 15.45 12.92
C THR A 174 -29.43 15.07 13.47
N TRP A 175 -28.42 15.90 13.24
CA TRP A 175 -27.10 15.74 13.81
C TRP A 175 -27.04 15.78 15.33
N PRO A 176 -27.86 16.61 16.03
CA PRO A 176 -27.97 16.54 17.50
C PRO A 176 -28.45 15.17 18.02
N GLU A 177 -29.40 14.51 17.32
CA GLU A 177 -29.86 13.15 17.70
C GLU A 177 -28.74 12.13 17.52
N MET A 178 -27.97 12.20 16.42
CA MET A 178 -26.81 11.36 16.20
C MET A 178 -25.73 11.57 17.27
N ALA A 179 -25.44 12.83 17.61
CA ALA A 179 -24.51 13.16 18.67
C ALA A 179 -25.01 12.66 20.06
N ALA A 180 -26.31 12.69 20.31
CA ALA A 180 -26.90 12.16 21.54
C ALA A 180 -26.73 10.62 21.59
N ARG A 181 -27.03 9.90 20.49
CA ARG A 181 -26.84 8.45 20.39
C ARG A 181 -25.37 8.05 20.59
N LEU A 182 -24.41 8.80 20.03
CA LEU A 182 -22.98 8.55 20.26
C LEU A 182 -22.60 8.73 21.73
N ARG A 183 -23.09 9.78 22.40
CA ARG A 183 -22.84 9.98 23.84
C ARG A 183 -23.46 8.88 24.69
N GLU A 184 -24.72 8.53 24.44
CA GLU A 184 -25.40 7.42 25.13
C GLU A 184 -24.59 6.13 25.06
N ARG A 185 -24.06 5.79 23.85
CA ARG A 185 -23.20 4.61 23.67
C ARG A 185 -21.87 4.73 24.41
N ALA A 186 -21.23 5.90 24.37
CA ALA A 186 -19.96 6.12 25.06
C ALA A 186 -20.10 6.09 26.58
N ASP A 187 -21.22 6.58 27.12
CA ASP A 187 -21.50 6.63 28.57
C ASP A 187 -22.02 5.30 29.12
N SER A 188 -22.47 4.41 28.23
CA SER A 188 -23.00 3.10 28.61
C SER A 188 -21.92 2.23 29.26
N LYS A 189 -22.25 1.64 30.41
CA LYS A 189 -21.41 0.63 31.05
C LYS A 189 -21.63 -0.78 30.51
N MET A 190 -22.69 -0.98 29.73
CA MET A 190 -22.95 -2.20 29.00
C MET A 190 -22.09 -2.26 27.76
N THR A 191 -21.23 -3.25 27.63
CA THR A 191 -20.24 -3.39 26.55
C THR A 191 -20.60 -4.45 25.51
N ALA A 192 -21.71 -5.18 25.74
CA ALA A 192 -22.16 -6.20 24.79
C ALA A 192 -22.55 -5.58 23.44
N ARG A 193 -22.22 -6.26 22.38
CA ARG A 193 -22.64 -5.93 21.01
C ARG A 193 -23.48 -7.06 20.45
N VAL A 194 -24.47 -6.73 19.63
CA VAL A 194 -25.41 -7.70 19.05
C VAL A 194 -25.45 -7.49 17.55
N TRP A 195 -25.32 -8.58 16.82
CA TRP A 195 -25.47 -8.61 15.36
C TRP A 195 -26.44 -9.73 15.00
N ASP A 196 -27.43 -9.41 14.17
CA ASP A 196 -28.40 -10.35 13.63
C ASP A 196 -28.04 -10.81 12.22
N LYS A 197 -27.03 -10.16 11.59
CA LYS A 197 -26.55 -10.43 10.23
C LYS A 197 -25.04 -10.27 10.14
N ALA A 198 -24.41 -10.98 9.20
CA ALA A 198 -23.05 -10.74 8.75
C ALA A 198 -23.03 -9.59 7.71
N PRO A 199 -21.87 -8.98 7.42
CA PRO A 199 -20.62 -9.09 8.18
C PRO A 199 -20.72 -8.33 9.53
N PHE A 200 -20.02 -8.80 10.55
CA PHE A 200 -20.00 -8.16 11.87
C PHE A 200 -18.68 -7.47 12.19
N SER A 201 -17.64 -7.75 11.41
CA SER A 201 -16.30 -7.18 11.59
C SER A 201 -15.63 -6.92 10.24
N TYR A 202 -14.63 -6.06 10.25
CA TYR A 202 -13.78 -5.83 9.11
C TYR A 202 -12.39 -5.37 9.56
N TRP A 203 -11.36 -6.02 9.09
CA TRP A 203 -9.94 -5.73 9.26
C TRP A 203 -9.46 -5.70 10.73
N ASP A 204 -9.78 -4.63 11.49
CA ASP A 204 -9.38 -4.41 12.88
C ASP A 204 -10.51 -3.88 13.75
N ARG A 205 -11.74 -3.83 13.24
CA ARG A 205 -12.88 -3.26 13.93
C ARG A 205 -14.15 -4.07 13.75
N PHE A 206 -15.01 -3.99 14.75
CA PHE A 206 -16.38 -4.44 14.61
C PHE A 206 -17.21 -3.40 13.88
N LEU A 207 -18.00 -3.84 12.91
CA LEU A 207 -18.98 -3.00 12.22
C LEU A 207 -20.16 -2.74 13.15
N ASP A 208 -20.74 -1.56 13.06
CA ASP A 208 -21.93 -1.21 13.83
C ASP A 208 -23.18 -1.07 12.93
N ASP A 209 -24.27 -0.61 13.49
CA ASP A 209 -25.58 -0.49 12.83
C ASP A 209 -25.74 0.78 11.98
N ARG A 210 -24.72 1.65 11.92
CA ARG A 210 -24.73 2.81 11.05
C ARG A 210 -24.64 2.40 9.57
N LYS A 211 -25.15 3.25 8.71
CA LYS A 211 -25.08 3.08 7.25
C LYS A 211 -24.25 4.19 6.63
N THR A 212 -23.48 3.86 5.62
CA THR A 212 -22.60 4.79 4.91
C THR A 212 -23.37 5.48 3.79
N HIS A 213 -23.35 6.81 3.79
CA HIS A 213 -24.06 7.61 2.78
C HIS A 213 -23.23 8.81 2.34
N VAL A 214 -23.53 9.30 1.14
CA VAL A 214 -22.97 10.55 0.61
C VAL A 214 -23.84 11.72 1.03
N TYR A 215 -23.18 12.76 1.54
CA TYR A 215 -23.76 14.03 1.92
C TYR A 215 -23.09 15.19 1.17
N SER A 216 -23.72 16.33 1.11
CA SER A 216 -23.16 17.58 0.58
C SER A 216 -23.25 18.71 1.59
N VAL A 217 -22.32 19.67 1.47
CA VAL A 217 -22.29 20.89 2.28
C VAL A 217 -21.75 22.05 1.45
N GLY A 218 -22.23 23.27 1.72
CA GLY A 218 -21.64 24.49 1.17
C GLY A 218 -20.25 24.76 1.77
N ILE A 219 -19.35 25.36 1.00
CA ILE A 219 -18.00 25.69 1.49
C ILE A 219 -18.01 26.66 2.67
N GLU A 220 -19.03 27.50 2.81
CA GLU A 220 -19.21 28.39 3.96
C GLU A 220 -19.70 27.66 5.22
N GLY A 221 -19.89 26.34 5.15
CA GLY A 221 -20.46 25.53 6.21
C GLY A 221 -21.96 25.46 6.13
N GLY A 222 -22.58 25.14 7.27
CA GLY A 222 -24.04 24.94 7.38
C GLY A 222 -24.37 23.48 7.65
N GLU A 223 -25.66 23.16 7.59
CA GLU A 223 -26.14 21.81 7.82
C GLU A 223 -25.93 20.93 6.58
N PRO A 224 -25.17 19.81 6.69
CA PRO A 224 -25.00 18.89 5.58
C PRO A 224 -26.32 18.26 5.13
N LYS A 225 -26.52 18.15 3.81
CA LYS A 225 -27.70 17.57 3.17
C LYS A 225 -27.40 16.18 2.66
N ALA A 226 -28.25 15.22 2.95
CA ALA A 226 -28.14 13.86 2.42
C ALA A 226 -28.36 13.87 0.89
N ILE A 227 -27.55 13.06 0.19
CA ILE A 227 -27.75 12.78 -1.24
C ILE A 227 -28.32 11.37 -1.40
N THR A 228 -27.66 10.34 -0.88
CA THR A 228 -28.02 8.94 -1.12
C THR A 228 -28.92 8.31 -0.07
N LEU A 229 -29.18 8.99 1.06
CA LEU A 229 -29.92 8.41 2.19
C LEU A 229 -31.34 7.97 1.81
N GLU A 230 -32.08 8.82 1.13
CA GLU A 230 -33.47 8.57 0.75
C GLU A 230 -33.63 7.53 -0.36
N ALA A 231 -32.53 7.22 -1.08
CA ALA A 231 -32.54 6.19 -2.11
C ALA A 231 -32.58 4.75 -1.54
N GLY A 232 -32.27 4.58 -0.24
CA GLY A 232 -32.28 3.28 0.41
C GLY A 232 -31.14 2.34 0.03
N HIS A 233 -30.11 2.86 -0.66
CA HIS A 233 -28.93 2.13 -1.11
C HIS A 233 -27.68 2.71 -0.42
N PRO A 234 -27.26 2.14 0.74
CA PRO A 234 -26.03 2.58 1.42
C PRO A 234 -24.79 2.15 0.63
N LEU A 235 -23.74 2.93 0.73
CA LEU A 235 -22.41 2.51 0.27
C LEU A 235 -21.89 1.37 1.17
N ASP A 236 -20.78 0.76 0.74
CA ASP A 236 -20.10 -0.24 1.54
C ASP A 236 -19.87 0.25 2.98
N ALA A 237 -20.14 -0.63 3.96
CA ALA A 237 -19.90 -0.34 5.36
C ALA A 237 -18.43 -0.57 5.78
N ALA A 238 -17.71 -1.39 5.03
CA ALA A 238 -16.38 -1.84 5.36
C ALA A 238 -15.30 -0.85 4.92
N GLU A 239 -15.23 -0.54 3.63
CA GLU A 239 -14.18 0.31 3.03
C GLU A 239 -14.71 1.39 2.08
N PRO A 240 -15.60 2.28 2.52
CA PRO A 240 -16.05 3.37 1.67
C PRO A 240 -14.92 4.38 1.46
N ASP A 241 -14.58 4.66 0.20
CA ASP A 241 -13.51 5.57 -0.18
C ASP A 241 -13.92 6.53 -1.31
N ALA A 242 -12.96 7.31 -1.84
CA ALA A 242 -13.22 8.24 -2.92
C ALA A 242 -13.62 7.57 -4.24
N SER A 243 -13.34 6.28 -4.43
CA SER A 243 -13.76 5.53 -5.62
C SER A 243 -15.19 4.99 -5.51
N SER A 244 -15.80 5.05 -4.32
CA SER A 244 -17.15 4.54 -4.07
C SER A 244 -18.25 5.41 -4.69
N TYR A 245 -17.93 6.64 -5.10
CA TYR A 245 -18.89 7.53 -5.77
C TYR A 245 -18.19 8.56 -6.67
N ASP A 246 -18.95 9.16 -7.58
CA ASP A 246 -18.47 10.28 -8.39
C ASP A 246 -19.63 11.24 -8.75
N ILE A 247 -19.28 12.51 -9.01
CA ILE A 247 -20.25 13.58 -9.34
C ILE A 247 -20.09 13.92 -10.81
N SER A 248 -21.21 13.98 -11.54
CA SER A 248 -21.16 14.37 -12.95
C SER A 248 -20.63 15.81 -13.13
N PRO A 249 -19.88 16.11 -14.20
CA PRO A 249 -19.30 17.44 -14.43
C PRO A 249 -20.33 18.58 -14.58
N ASP A 250 -21.58 18.26 -14.85
CA ASP A 250 -22.67 19.22 -14.83
C ASP A 250 -23.27 19.42 -13.42
N GLY A 251 -22.83 18.64 -12.43
CA GLY A 251 -23.26 18.72 -11.03
C GLY A 251 -24.70 18.25 -10.76
N THR A 252 -25.32 17.56 -11.72
CA THR A 252 -26.72 17.15 -11.63
C THR A 252 -26.96 15.72 -11.21
N GLU A 253 -25.97 14.84 -11.40
CA GLU A 253 -26.07 13.40 -11.15
C GLU A 253 -24.90 12.92 -10.30
N ILE A 254 -25.15 11.94 -9.44
CA ILE A 254 -24.13 11.17 -8.71
C ILE A 254 -24.18 9.72 -9.16
N ALA A 255 -23.00 9.12 -9.40
CA ALA A 255 -22.83 7.68 -9.52
C ALA A 255 -22.23 7.15 -8.22
N PHE A 256 -22.68 6.01 -7.72
CA PHE A 256 -22.19 5.42 -6.49
C PHE A 256 -22.32 3.89 -6.51
N VAL A 257 -21.60 3.23 -5.61
CA VAL A 257 -21.59 1.77 -5.47
C VAL A 257 -22.36 1.38 -4.21
N SER A 258 -23.24 0.40 -4.34
CA SER A 258 -24.00 -0.15 -3.22
C SER A 258 -24.08 -1.67 -3.32
N ASP A 259 -24.02 -2.35 -2.18
CA ASP A 259 -24.27 -3.78 -2.09
C ASP A 259 -25.76 -4.07 -2.25
N THR A 260 -26.09 -4.93 -3.18
CA THR A 260 -27.46 -5.38 -3.45
C THR A 260 -27.82 -6.68 -2.73
N ASP A 261 -26.85 -7.34 -2.10
CA ASP A 261 -27.14 -8.48 -1.22
C ASP A 261 -27.80 -8.02 0.08
N THR A 262 -28.96 -8.57 0.36
CA THR A 262 -29.71 -8.28 1.58
C THR A 262 -29.38 -9.23 2.74
N THR A 263 -28.64 -10.30 2.46
CA THR A 263 -28.27 -11.31 3.45
C THR A 263 -27.01 -10.94 4.22
N GLY A 264 -26.10 -10.17 3.61
CA GLY A 264 -24.78 -9.82 4.12
C GLY A 264 -23.76 -10.96 4.04
N THR A 265 -24.09 -12.05 3.36
CA THR A 265 -23.23 -13.25 3.24
C THR A 265 -22.75 -13.54 1.83
N ASP A 266 -23.25 -12.79 0.84
CA ASP A 266 -22.92 -13.01 -0.58
C ASP A 266 -22.89 -11.65 -1.31
N PRO A 267 -21.99 -10.71 -0.93
CA PRO A 267 -21.99 -9.34 -1.40
C PRO A 267 -21.96 -9.26 -2.93
N ASN A 268 -22.79 -8.37 -3.47
CA ASN A 268 -22.87 -8.04 -4.89
C ASN A 268 -22.97 -6.53 -5.06
N PHE A 269 -21.84 -5.91 -5.34
CA PHE A 269 -21.76 -4.47 -5.50
C PHE A 269 -22.17 -4.06 -6.91
N ASP A 270 -23.14 -3.16 -7.00
CA ASP A 270 -23.64 -2.61 -8.26
C ASP A 270 -23.41 -1.11 -8.34
N VAL A 271 -23.31 -0.60 -9.58
CA VAL A 271 -23.21 0.84 -9.87
C VAL A 271 -24.60 1.44 -10.03
N PHE A 272 -24.89 2.44 -9.21
CA PHE A 272 -26.14 3.22 -9.24
C PHE A 272 -25.87 4.64 -9.72
N VAL A 273 -26.91 5.26 -10.32
CA VAL A 273 -26.94 6.70 -10.62
C VAL A 273 -28.25 7.32 -10.11
N MET A 274 -28.18 8.57 -9.65
CA MET A 274 -29.34 9.32 -9.21
C MET A 274 -29.11 10.83 -9.30
N PRO A 275 -30.17 11.67 -9.35
CA PRO A 275 -30.01 13.12 -9.23
C PRO A 275 -29.40 13.51 -7.88
N VAL A 276 -28.51 14.51 -7.87
CA VAL A 276 -27.86 14.99 -6.62
C VAL A 276 -28.85 15.67 -5.65
N ASP A 277 -29.94 16.20 -6.16
CA ASP A 277 -30.98 16.84 -5.35
C ASP A 277 -32.04 15.87 -4.80
N GLY A 278 -31.77 14.56 -4.93
CA GLY A 278 -32.67 13.50 -4.47
C GLY A 278 -33.50 12.89 -5.60
N GLY A 279 -34.15 11.78 -5.30
CA GLY A 279 -34.96 11.01 -6.25
C GLY A 279 -34.63 9.53 -6.25
N ALA A 280 -35.21 8.80 -7.21
CA ALA A 280 -34.97 7.36 -7.31
C ALA A 280 -33.56 7.06 -7.88
N ALA A 281 -32.85 6.16 -7.22
CA ALA A 281 -31.63 5.61 -7.76
C ALA A 281 -31.95 4.56 -8.83
N ARG A 282 -31.16 4.55 -9.91
CA ARG A 282 -31.25 3.58 -10.99
C ARG A 282 -30.00 2.71 -10.99
N ASN A 283 -30.17 1.41 -10.83
CA ASN A 283 -29.10 0.44 -10.95
C ASN A 283 -28.70 0.27 -12.42
N LEU A 284 -27.41 0.49 -12.76
CA LEU A 284 -26.88 0.35 -14.11
C LEU A 284 -26.41 -1.04 -14.43
N THR A 285 -26.17 -1.88 -13.44
CA THR A 285 -25.49 -3.16 -13.56
C THR A 285 -26.26 -4.33 -12.95
N ALA A 286 -27.58 -4.16 -12.77
CA ALA A 286 -28.48 -5.14 -12.15
C ALA A 286 -28.48 -6.52 -12.82
N ASP A 287 -28.01 -6.62 -14.06
CA ASP A 287 -27.89 -7.87 -14.82
C ASP A 287 -26.59 -8.64 -14.53
N ASN A 288 -25.64 -8.04 -13.82
CA ASN A 288 -24.40 -8.68 -13.47
C ASN A 288 -24.47 -9.33 -12.08
N PRO A 289 -24.20 -10.63 -11.93
CA PRO A 289 -24.26 -11.31 -10.64
C PRO A 289 -22.98 -11.14 -9.80
N ALA A 290 -21.96 -10.42 -10.31
CA ALA A 290 -20.68 -10.18 -9.67
C ALA A 290 -20.44 -8.68 -9.53
N ASN A 291 -19.36 -8.27 -8.87
CA ASN A 291 -19.13 -6.89 -8.49
C ASN A 291 -18.88 -5.95 -9.67
N ASP A 292 -19.55 -4.79 -9.62
CA ASP A 292 -19.30 -3.61 -10.43
C ASP A 292 -18.93 -2.44 -9.51
N PHE A 293 -17.86 -1.68 -9.82
CA PHE A 293 -17.32 -0.71 -8.87
C PHE A 293 -16.52 0.42 -9.53
N ALA A 294 -16.13 1.42 -8.73
CA ALA A 294 -15.34 2.58 -9.10
C ALA A 294 -15.90 3.37 -10.29
N PRO A 295 -17.12 3.91 -10.18
CA PRO A 295 -17.70 4.77 -11.20
C PRO A 295 -16.90 6.08 -11.33
N LEU A 296 -16.66 6.53 -12.57
CA LEU A 296 -15.88 7.72 -12.87
C LEU A 296 -16.41 8.42 -14.12
N TYR A 297 -16.99 9.62 -13.99
CA TYR A 297 -17.48 10.40 -15.11
C TYR A 297 -16.34 10.95 -15.97
N SER A 298 -16.55 10.95 -17.29
CA SER A 298 -15.64 11.66 -18.20
C SER A 298 -15.71 13.18 -17.98
N PRO A 299 -14.60 13.93 -18.17
CA PRO A 299 -14.60 15.38 -17.99
C PRO A 299 -15.65 16.14 -18.79
N ASP A 300 -16.03 15.64 -19.97
CA ASP A 300 -17.09 16.22 -20.81
C ASP A 300 -18.53 15.79 -20.39
N GLY A 301 -18.63 14.93 -19.37
CA GLY A 301 -19.90 14.47 -18.80
C GLY A 301 -20.72 13.53 -19.70
N ARG A 302 -20.21 13.08 -20.84
CA ARG A 302 -20.93 12.19 -21.76
C ARG A 302 -20.90 10.73 -21.34
N LEU A 303 -19.81 10.31 -20.69
CA LEU A 303 -19.50 8.92 -20.40
C LEU A 303 -19.37 8.71 -18.90
N LEU A 304 -19.66 7.48 -18.46
CA LEU A 304 -19.34 6.97 -17.13
C LEU A 304 -18.50 5.69 -17.33
N ALA A 305 -17.27 5.69 -16.85
CA ALA A 305 -16.44 4.50 -16.76
C ALA A 305 -16.71 3.78 -15.45
N PHE A 306 -16.64 2.45 -15.45
CA PHE A 306 -16.66 1.65 -14.23
C PHE A 306 -15.95 0.33 -14.46
N ARG A 307 -15.67 -0.40 -13.40
CA ARG A 307 -15.01 -1.71 -13.46
C ARG A 307 -16.04 -2.81 -13.22
N LYS A 308 -15.93 -3.92 -13.95
CA LYS A 308 -16.84 -5.06 -13.89
C LYS A 308 -16.08 -6.36 -13.68
N GLN A 309 -16.45 -7.14 -12.68
CA GLN A 309 -16.12 -8.55 -12.52
C GLN A 309 -17.27 -9.41 -13.07
N VAL A 310 -17.01 -10.69 -13.38
CA VAL A 310 -18.04 -11.61 -13.91
C VAL A 310 -18.12 -12.91 -13.14
N ILE A 311 -17.11 -13.23 -12.32
CA ILE A 311 -17.08 -14.42 -11.49
C ILE A 311 -17.55 -14.05 -10.08
N LYS A 312 -18.79 -14.45 -9.75
CA LYS A 312 -19.39 -14.14 -8.45
C LYS A 312 -18.55 -14.67 -7.29
N GLY A 313 -18.34 -13.82 -6.30
CA GLY A 313 -17.62 -14.14 -5.07
C GLY A 313 -16.10 -14.38 -5.26
N PHE A 314 -15.54 -14.10 -6.43
CA PHE A 314 -14.11 -14.20 -6.69
C PHE A 314 -13.46 -12.84 -6.81
N TYR A 315 -12.91 -12.33 -5.72
CA TYR A 315 -12.33 -10.98 -5.65
C TYR A 315 -11.14 -10.76 -6.61
N ALA A 316 -10.46 -11.84 -7.04
CA ALA A 316 -9.35 -11.79 -7.98
C ALA A 316 -9.79 -12.03 -9.43
N ASP A 317 -11.10 -12.07 -9.70
CA ASP A 317 -11.58 -12.03 -11.08
C ASP A 317 -11.12 -10.75 -11.76
N ARG A 318 -10.70 -10.88 -12.98
CA ARG A 318 -10.21 -9.77 -13.80
C ARG A 318 -11.26 -8.65 -13.89
N ALA A 319 -10.89 -7.46 -13.44
CA ALA A 319 -11.73 -6.28 -13.54
C ALA A 319 -11.68 -5.72 -14.97
N ARG A 320 -12.80 -5.75 -15.67
CA ARG A 320 -12.98 -5.24 -17.03
C ARG A 320 -13.35 -3.77 -16.99
N LEU A 321 -12.84 -2.97 -17.92
CA LEU A 321 -13.19 -1.56 -18.07
C LEU A 321 -14.45 -1.42 -18.91
N MET A 322 -15.51 -0.93 -18.30
CA MET A 322 -16.80 -0.65 -18.92
C MET A 322 -16.97 0.83 -19.18
N ILE A 323 -17.63 1.18 -20.30
CA ILE A 323 -18.03 2.54 -20.63
C ILE A 323 -19.55 2.57 -20.85
N TYR A 324 -20.23 3.35 -20.04
CA TYR A 324 -21.65 3.67 -20.18
C TYR A 324 -21.79 5.05 -20.81
N GLU A 325 -22.57 5.17 -21.89
CA GLU A 325 -22.90 6.43 -22.55
C GLU A 325 -24.22 6.99 -21.98
N ARG A 326 -24.16 8.12 -21.28
CA ARG A 326 -25.32 8.68 -20.54
C ARG A 326 -26.51 8.96 -21.44
N ARG A 327 -26.30 9.43 -22.68
CA ARG A 327 -27.40 9.81 -23.60
C ARG A 327 -28.12 8.61 -24.19
N SER A 328 -27.37 7.64 -24.73
CA SER A 328 -27.94 6.45 -25.36
C SER A 328 -28.27 5.34 -24.36
N GLN A 329 -27.74 5.44 -23.14
CA GLN A 329 -27.81 4.41 -22.09
C GLN A 329 -27.17 3.08 -22.49
N ALA A 330 -26.30 3.09 -23.49
CA ALA A 330 -25.59 1.90 -23.95
C ALA A 330 -24.30 1.70 -23.13
N THR A 331 -24.04 0.44 -22.76
CA THR A 331 -22.81 0.03 -22.09
C THR A 331 -21.97 -0.82 -23.05
N ARG A 332 -20.66 -0.64 -23.04
CA ARG A 332 -19.72 -1.47 -23.80
C ARG A 332 -18.47 -1.80 -22.98
N ASN A 333 -17.90 -2.97 -23.23
CA ASN A 333 -16.68 -3.43 -22.61
C ASN A 333 -15.47 -3.02 -23.48
N LEU A 334 -14.48 -2.34 -22.88
CA LEU A 334 -13.27 -1.92 -23.60
C LEU A 334 -12.13 -2.95 -23.51
N THR A 335 -12.21 -3.90 -22.59
CA THR A 335 -11.07 -4.76 -22.23
C THR A 335 -11.44 -6.25 -22.21
N GLU A 336 -12.47 -6.67 -22.96
CA GLU A 336 -12.89 -8.09 -22.96
C GLU A 336 -11.75 -9.03 -23.37
N ASP A 337 -11.03 -8.70 -24.43
CA ASP A 337 -9.94 -9.51 -24.99
C ASP A 337 -8.57 -9.21 -24.37
N TRP A 338 -8.51 -8.44 -23.25
CA TRP A 338 -7.27 -8.04 -22.62
C TRP A 338 -7.10 -8.71 -21.26
N ASP A 339 -6.06 -9.53 -21.11
CA ASP A 339 -5.85 -10.39 -19.95
C ASP A 339 -5.09 -9.70 -18.79
N ARG A 340 -5.57 -8.56 -18.38
CA ARG A 340 -5.15 -7.83 -17.18
C ARG A 340 -6.36 -7.14 -16.55
N SER A 341 -6.30 -6.84 -15.25
CA SER A 341 -7.32 -6.07 -14.54
C SER A 341 -7.13 -4.57 -14.78
N ALA A 342 -8.18 -3.88 -15.20
CA ALA A 342 -8.20 -2.42 -15.22
C ALA A 342 -8.23 -1.88 -13.78
N ASP A 343 -7.27 -1.02 -13.40
CA ASP A 343 -7.17 -0.47 -12.05
C ASP A 343 -6.56 0.94 -12.03
N GLY A 344 -6.80 1.70 -10.93
CA GLY A 344 -6.23 3.04 -10.72
C GLY A 344 -6.53 4.01 -11.87
N LEU A 345 -7.78 4.00 -12.36
CA LEU A 345 -8.18 4.70 -13.58
C LEU A 345 -8.34 6.21 -13.37
N VAL A 346 -7.84 6.99 -14.33
CA VAL A 346 -8.08 8.42 -14.47
C VAL A 346 -8.38 8.78 -15.92
N TRP A 347 -9.32 9.71 -16.14
CA TRP A 347 -9.61 10.20 -17.49
C TRP A 347 -8.52 11.12 -18.03
N SER A 348 -8.29 11.05 -19.35
CA SER A 348 -7.62 12.15 -20.03
C SER A 348 -8.52 13.39 -20.04
N PRO A 349 -7.96 14.60 -19.93
CA PRO A 349 -8.75 15.84 -19.90
C PRO A 349 -9.66 16.04 -21.12
N ASP A 350 -9.30 15.44 -22.25
CA ASP A 350 -10.07 15.49 -23.51
C ASP A 350 -11.17 14.42 -23.60
N SER A 351 -11.34 13.58 -22.59
CA SER A 351 -12.32 12.49 -22.54
C SER A 351 -12.16 11.40 -23.63
N HIS A 352 -11.04 11.35 -24.33
CA HIS A 352 -10.80 10.37 -25.40
C HIS A 352 -10.11 9.11 -24.94
N SER A 353 -9.51 9.12 -23.77
CA SER A 353 -8.83 7.96 -23.20
C SER A 353 -8.88 7.96 -21.67
N LEU A 354 -8.63 6.78 -21.08
CA LEU A 354 -8.30 6.64 -19.68
C LEU A 354 -6.86 6.18 -19.55
N PHE A 355 -6.27 6.46 -18.38
CA PHE A 355 -5.00 5.90 -17.95
C PHE A 355 -5.23 5.09 -16.69
N GLY A 356 -4.51 3.99 -16.54
CA GLY A 356 -4.60 3.14 -15.36
C GLY A 356 -3.23 2.62 -14.96
N ALA A 357 -3.04 2.37 -13.67
CA ALA A 357 -1.85 1.72 -13.12
C ALA A 357 -2.13 0.22 -12.94
N ILE A 358 -1.50 -0.60 -13.78
CA ILE A 358 -1.88 -1.99 -14.01
C ILE A 358 -0.75 -2.93 -13.62
N ASP A 359 -1.05 -3.94 -12.81
CA ASP A 359 -0.10 -5.01 -12.49
C ASP A 359 0.19 -5.83 -13.75
N ASP A 360 1.46 -5.87 -14.13
CA ASP A 360 1.92 -6.53 -15.34
C ASP A 360 3.33 -7.11 -15.18
N ALA A 361 3.42 -8.43 -15.14
CA ALA A 361 4.65 -9.21 -15.12
C ALA A 361 5.69 -8.73 -14.09
N GLY A 362 5.27 -8.53 -12.83
CA GLY A 362 6.14 -8.11 -11.73
C GLY A 362 6.42 -6.60 -11.67
N THR A 363 5.71 -5.79 -12.46
CA THR A 363 5.74 -4.32 -12.39
C THR A 363 4.31 -3.78 -12.33
N ARG A 364 4.15 -2.51 -12.02
CA ARG A 364 2.86 -1.82 -12.12
C ARG A 364 2.98 -0.68 -13.12
N ARG A 365 2.53 -0.92 -14.36
CA ARG A 365 2.74 -0.02 -15.49
C ARG A 365 1.55 0.90 -15.70
N VAL A 366 1.81 2.09 -16.21
CA VAL A 366 0.74 2.97 -16.71
C VAL A 366 0.32 2.50 -18.09
N TYR A 367 -0.97 2.18 -18.22
CA TYR A 367 -1.61 1.82 -19.49
C TYR A 367 -2.54 2.93 -19.96
N ARG A 368 -2.65 3.07 -21.28
CA ARG A 368 -3.65 3.92 -21.93
C ARG A 368 -4.73 3.04 -22.55
N PHE A 369 -5.98 3.45 -22.31
CA PHE A 369 -7.20 2.83 -22.85
C PHE A 369 -7.91 3.87 -23.72
N ASP A 370 -7.92 3.67 -25.03
CA ASP A 370 -8.62 4.58 -25.94
C ASP A 370 -10.13 4.29 -25.90
N VAL A 371 -10.94 5.32 -25.68
CA VAL A 371 -12.40 5.20 -25.60
C VAL A 371 -13.00 4.66 -26.90
N GLY A 372 -12.37 4.94 -28.03
CA GLY A 372 -12.75 4.38 -29.34
C GLY A 372 -12.58 2.85 -29.46
N GLY A 373 -11.93 2.20 -28.48
CA GLY A 373 -11.60 0.78 -28.49
C GLY A 373 -10.16 0.51 -28.96
N GLY A 374 -9.81 -0.76 -29.05
CA GLY A 374 -8.49 -1.24 -29.37
C GLY A 374 -7.76 -1.83 -28.16
N THR A 375 -6.61 -2.48 -28.38
CA THR A 375 -5.84 -3.11 -27.32
C THR A 375 -5.20 -2.05 -26.41
N PRO A 376 -5.39 -2.15 -25.08
CA PRO A 376 -4.72 -1.26 -24.13
C PRO A 376 -3.22 -1.28 -24.29
N ARG A 377 -2.58 -0.11 -24.20
CA ARG A 377 -1.14 0.04 -24.48
C ARG A 377 -0.40 0.52 -23.24
N ALA A 378 0.61 -0.26 -22.80
CA ALA A 378 1.57 0.21 -21.79
C ALA A 378 2.33 1.44 -22.32
N ILE A 379 2.38 2.50 -21.53
CA ILE A 379 3.15 3.72 -21.84
C ILE A 379 4.41 3.84 -20.98
N THR A 380 4.49 3.15 -19.84
CA THR A 380 5.71 3.02 -19.02
C THR A 380 6.23 1.59 -19.07
N GLY A 381 7.53 1.39 -18.83
CA GLY A 381 8.19 0.08 -18.87
C GLY A 381 8.73 -0.37 -17.54
N ASP A 382 9.66 0.39 -16.99
CA ASP A 382 10.38 0.03 -15.76
C ASP A 382 9.70 0.61 -14.54
N HIS A 383 9.93 -0.02 -13.37
CA HIS A 383 9.40 0.35 -12.06
C HIS A 383 7.88 0.20 -11.91
N SER A 384 7.38 0.59 -10.77
CA SER A 384 5.95 0.58 -10.49
C SER A 384 5.41 1.99 -10.31
N PHE A 385 4.23 2.22 -10.87
CA PHE A 385 3.51 3.50 -10.81
C PHE A 385 2.16 3.31 -10.16
N GLY A 386 1.65 4.36 -9.51
CA GLY A 386 0.33 4.37 -8.90
C GLY A 386 -0.17 5.78 -8.63
N SER A 387 -1.34 5.88 -8.02
CA SER A 387 -1.92 7.16 -7.57
C SER A 387 -1.93 8.21 -8.68
N LEU A 388 -2.43 7.83 -9.86
CA LEU A 388 -2.45 8.70 -11.03
C LEU A 388 -3.45 9.85 -10.85
N ALA A 389 -3.09 11.03 -11.36
CA ALA A 389 -4.01 12.15 -11.52
C ALA A 389 -3.72 12.87 -12.83
N ALA A 390 -4.78 13.38 -13.48
CA ALA A 390 -4.68 14.10 -14.74
C ALA A 390 -5.62 15.31 -14.72
N ALA A 391 -5.12 16.46 -15.21
CA ALA A 391 -5.91 17.68 -15.35
C ALA A 391 -5.27 18.65 -16.35
N GLY A 392 -5.95 19.74 -16.63
CA GLY A 392 -5.48 20.78 -17.53
C GLY A 392 -5.56 20.37 -19.01
N SER A 393 -5.06 21.22 -19.90
CA SER A 393 -5.06 21.01 -21.34
C SER A 393 -3.82 20.25 -21.85
N GLY A 394 -2.95 19.77 -20.95
CA GLY A 394 -1.67 19.18 -21.31
C GLY A 394 -1.67 17.65 -21.37
N PRO A 395 -0.71 17.06 -22.09
CA PRO A 395 -0.57 15.60 -22.19
C PRO A 395 0.16 14.99 -20.98
N VAL A 396 0.08 15.63 -19.82
CA VAL A 396 0.86 15.23 -18.63
C VAL A 396 -0.08 14.62 -17.59
N ILE A 397 0.33 13.45 -17.11
CA ILE A 397 -0.23 12.76 -15.97
C ILE A 397 0.78 12.92 -14.83
N ILE A 398 0.31 13.09 -13.59
CA ILE A 398 1.16 12.92 -12.41
C ILE A 398 0.85 11.59 -11.74
N GLY A 399 1.79 11.09 -10.96
CA GLY A 399 1.60 9.88 -10.17
C GLY A 399 2.79 9.61 -9.27
N LEU A 400 2.70 8.54 -8.49
CA LEU A 400 3.79 8.06 -7.64
C LEU A 400 4.54 6.94 -8.37
N ARG A 401 5.84 7.12 -8.57
CA ARG A 401 6.75 6.06 -9.03
C ARG A 401 7.49 5.49 -7.84
N GLN A 402 7.73 4.18 -7.86
CA GLN A 402 8.47 3.47 -6.83
C GLN A 402 9.22 2.26 -7.38
N SER A 403 10.17 1.75 -6.60
CA SER A 403 10.86 0.48 -6.85
C SER A 403 11.27 -0.16 -5.52
N PHE A 404 11.90 -1.34 -5.54
CA PHE A 404 12.50 -1.92 -4.31
C PHE A 404 13.53 -1.00 -3.63
N SER A 405 14.08 -0.04 -4.38
CA SER A 405 15.14 0.87 -3.89
C SER A 405 14.69 2.33 -3.74
N GLU A 406 13.54 2.70 -4.27
CA GLU A 406 13.01 4.06 -4.22
C GLU A 406 11.59 4.05 -3.66
N PRO A 407 11.32 4.71 -2.51
CA PRO A 407 9.96 4.85 -1.99
C PRO A 407 9.11 5.70 -2.93
N PRO A 408 7.76 5.64 -2.81
CA PRO A 408 6.85 6.43 -3.63
C PRO A 408 7.31 7.87 -3.76
N THR A 409 7.57 8.30 -5.00
CA THR A 409 8.12 9.61 -5.36
C THR A 409 7.23 10.24 -6.42
N LEU A 410 6.85 11.49 -6.24
CA LEU A 410 5.97 12.20 -7.17
C LEU A 410 6.70 12.46 -8.50
N VAL A 411 6.07 12.05 -9.59
CA VAL A 411 6.59 12.23 -10.96
C VAL A 411 5.52 12.81 -11.89
N SER A 412 5.97 13.51 -12.93
CA SER A 412 5.14 13.80 -14.12
C SER A 412 5.46 12.80 -15.22
N ILE A 413 4.42 12.33 -15.92
CA ILE A 413 4.51 11.32 -16.96
C ILE A 413 3.95 11.93 -18.26
N ILE A 414 4.72 11.91 -19.32
CA ILE A 414 4.24 12.34 -20.65
C ILE A 414 3.36 11.22 -21.22
N ALA A 415 2.06 11.43 -21.33
CA ALA A 415 1.06 10.44 -21.75
C ALA A 415 1.37 9.74 -23.10
N ARG A 416 2.09 10.43 -24.02
CA ARG A 416 2.43 9.87 -25.34
C ARG A 416 3.64 8.93 -25.31
N THR A 417 4.63 9.21 -24.47
CA THR A 417 5.94 8.51 -24.48
C THR A 417 6.21 7.71 -23.22
N GLY A 418 5.46 7.93 -22.13
CA GLY A 418 5.73 7.35 -20.82
C GLY A 418 6.96 7.93 -20.10
N ALA A 419 7.63 8.93 -20.70
CA ALA A 419 8.80 9.54 -20.06
C ALA A 419 8.38 10.19 -18.74
N ALA A 420 8.98 9.73 -17.64
CA ALA A 420 8.69 10.20 -16.30
C ALA A 420 9.80 11.15 -15.82
N THR A 421 9.40 12.27 -15.22
CA THR A 421 10.29 13.26 -14.61
C THR A 421 9.95 13.41 -13.14
N LYS A 422 10.94 13.32 -12.27
CA LYS A 422 10.79 13.50 -10.83
C LYS A 422 10.41 14.94 -10.49
N LEU A 423 9.42 15.11 -9.63
CA LEU A 423 8.89 16.42 -9.20
C LEU A 423 9.25 16.76 -7.76
N SER A 424 9.66 15.79 -6.96
CA SER A 424 9.98 15.99 -5.54
C SER A 424 11.23 15.24 -5.12
N ASP A 425 11.97 15.81 -4.17
CA ASP A 425 13.22 15.30 -3.61
C ASP A 425 13.12 14.97 -2.10
N PHE A 426 11.92 14.71 -1.62
CA PHE A 426 11.63 14.54 -0.18
C PHE A 426 12.52 13.54 0.54
N ASN A 427 12.97 12.48 -0.15
CA ASN A 427 13.77 11.39 0.41
C ASN A 427 15.20 11.30 -0.16
N ASP A 428 15.58 12.16 -1.13
CA ASP A 428 16.85 12.01 -1.86
C ASP A 428 18.07 12.05 -0.96
N ALA A 429 18.13 13.06 -0.08
CA ALA A 429 19.23 13.22 0.84
C ALA A 429 19.38 12.06 1.84
N ALA A 430 18.24 11.52 2.32
CA ALA A 430 18.25 10.36 3.21
C ALA A 430 18.71 9.09 2.48
N LEU A 431 18.17 8.85 1.27
CA LEU A 431 18.51 7.66 0.48
C LEU A 431 19.95 7.66 -0.01
N ALA A 432 20.52 8.82 -0.36
CA ALA A 432 21.91 8.94 -0.81
C ALA A 432 22.93 8.46 0.22
N ASN A 433 22.58 8.48 1.50
CA ASN A 433 23.43 8.06 2.60
C ASN A 433 23.20 6.60 3.01
N LEU A 434 22.27 5.88 2.36
CA LEU A 434 21.93 4.50 2.71
C LEU A 434 22.52 3.50 1.70
N THR A 435 23.08 2.44 2.23
CA THR A 435 23.61 1.35 1.41
C THR A 435 22.46 0.44 0.98
N GLN A 436 22.33 0.23 -0.31
CA GLN A 436 21.31 -0.67 -0.87
C GLN A 436 21.93 -1.75 -1.76
N GLY A 437 21.32 -2.92 -1.74
CA GLY A 437 21.69 -4.05 -2.57
C GLY A 437 21.12 -3.96 -3.98
N LYS A 438 21.80 -4.60 -4.94
CA LYS A 438 21.30 -4.77 -6.32
C LYS A 438 19.97 -5.51 -6.30
N VAL A 439 19.02 -5.10 -7.15
CA VAL A 439 17.75 -5.78 -7.39
C VAL A 439 17.76 -6.36 -8.80
N GLU A 440 17.24 -7.57 -8.95
CA GLU A 440 17.19 -8.27 -10.23
C GLU A 440 15.89 -9.06 -10.38
N SER A 441 15.27 -8.99 -11.55
CA SER A 441 14.16 -9.85 -11.92
C SER A 441 14.68 -11.11 -12.61
N VAL A 442 14.32 -12.27 -12.10
CA VAL A 442 14.69 -13.57 -12.66
C VAL A 442 13.43 -14.42 -12.92
N THR A 443 13.58 -15.45 -13.74
CA THR A 443 12.53 -16.43 -14.00
C THR A 443 13.08 -17.82 -13.72
N TYR A 444 12.29 -18.69 -13.07
CA TYR A 444 12.62 -20.09 -12.85
C TYR A 444 11.45 -20.99 -13.28
N LYS A 445 11.70 -22.27 -13.45
CA LYS A 445 10.67 -23.26 -13.74
C LYS A 445 10.01 -23.72 -12.43
N GLY A 446 8.77 -23.30 -12.22
CA GLY A 446 7.94 -23.65 -11.07
C GLY A 446 7.16 -24.95 -11.23
N ALA A 447 6.00 -25.03 -10.58
CA ALA A 447 5.05 -26.10 -10.71
C ALA A 447 4.69 -26.33 -12.19
N ASN A 448 4.36 -27.55 -12.57
CA ASN A 448 4.03 -27.94 -13.96
C ASN A 448 5.11 -27.58 -14.99
N GLY A 449 6.29 -27.08 -14.59
CA GLY A 449 7.34 -26.59 -15.49
C GLY A 449 7.07 -25.20 -16.07
N GLU A 450 6.09 -24.48 -15.53
CA GLU A 450 5.71 -23.12 -15.94
C GLU A 450 6.71 -22.08 -15.46
N ASP A 451 6.75 -20.94 -16.14
CA ASP A 451 7.66 -19.86 -15.81
C ASP A 451 7.13 -19.01 -14.65
N VAL A 452 7.89 -18.94 -13.55
CA VAL A 452 7.59 -18.14 -12.37
C VAL A 452 8.58 -16.99 -12.27
N GLN A 453 8.09 -15.77 -12.24
CA GLN A 453 8.90 -14.56 -12.06
C GLN A 453 9.26 -14.39 -10.58
N MET A 454 10.48 -13.91 -10.31
CA MET A 454 10.98 -13.67 -8.96
C MET A 454 11.89 -12.44 -8.92
N TRP A 455 11.69 -11.61 -7.91
CA TRP A 455 12.60 -10.50 -7.58
C TRP A 455 13.66 -10.97 -6.59
N VAL A 456 14.93 -10.70 -6.90
CA VAL A 456 16.08 -11.02 -6.05
C VAL A 456 16.78 -9.74 -5.62
N VAL A 457 16.97 -9.56 -4.32
CA VAL A 457 17.70 -8.45 -3.72
C VAL A 457 18.96 -9.00 -3.08
N TYR A 458 20.10 -8.59 -3.60
CA TYR A 458 21.41 -9.05 -3.14
C TYR A 458 21.90 -8.21 -1.94
N PRO A 459 22.71 -8.77 -1.02
CA PRO A 459 23.42 -7.96 -0.03
C PRO A 459 24.25 -6.85 -0.69
N PRO A 460 24.40 -5.66 -0.06
CA PRO A 460 25.19 -4.57 -0.66
C PRO A 460 26.64 -4.95 -1.01
N ASN A 461 27.24 -5.86 -0.23
CA ASN A 461 28.60 -6.36 -0.41
C ASN A 461 28.64 -7.73 -1.12
N PHE A 462 27.59 -8.07 -1.87
CA PHE A 462 27.48 -9.33 -2.57
C PHE A 462 28.61 -9.54 -3.58
N THR A 463 29.21 -10.73 -3.53
CA THR A 463 30.13 -11.23 -4.56
C THR A 463 29.80 -12.69 -4.86
N PRO A 464 29.90 -13.14 -6.11
CA PRO A 464 29.51 -14.50 -6.52
C PRO A 464 30.55 -15.57 -6.14
N ASP A 465 31.75 -15.21 -5.63
CA ASP A 465 32.81 -16.07 -5.16
C ASP A 465 32.61 -16.56 -3.73
N ARG A 466 31.56 -16.08 -3.05
CA ARG A 466 31.23 -16.45 -1.66
C ARG A 466 29.90 -17.19 -1.60
N LYS A 467 29.72 -17.94 -0.49
CA LYS A 467 28.47 -18.62 -0.18
C LYS A 467 27.58 -17.73 0.71
N TRP A 468 26.39 -17.37 0.22
CA TRP A 468 25.43 -16.51 0.91
C TRP A 468 24.23 -17.29 1.42
N PRO A 469 23.66 -16.91 2.57
CA PRO A 469 22.39 -17.45 3.03
C PRO A 469 21.23 -16.88 2.22
N LEU A 470 20.12 -17.63 2.15
CA LEU A 470 18.87 -17.23 1.53
C LEU A 470 17.79 -16.93 2.58
N HIS A 471 17.06 -15.84 2.39
CA HIS A 471 15.77 -15.64 3.01
C HIS A 471 14.69 -15.44 1.91
N LEU A 472 13.87 -16.46 1.70
CA LEU A 472 12.79 -16.45 0.70
C LEU A 472 11.53 -15.86 1.33
N LEU A 473 11.06 -14.75 0.81
CA LEU A 473 9.86 -14.05 1.25
C LEU A 473 8.64 -14.56 0.48
N LEU A 474 7.57 -14.87 1.21
CA LEU A 474 6.31 -15.41 0.72
C LEU A 474 5.24 -14.33 0.86
N HIS A 475 4.68 -13.85 -0.27
CA HIS A 475 3.71 -12.77 -0.23
C HIS A 475 2.32 -13.22 0.24
N GLY A 476 1.55 -12.26 0.72
CA GLY A 476 0.16 -12.44 1.10
C GLY A 476 -0.81 -12.37 -0.08
N GLY A 477 -2.07 -12.49 0.20
CA GLY A 477 -3.16 -12.46 -0.78
C GLY A 477 -4.04 -13.71 -0.69
N PRO A 478 -3.84 -14.77 -1.51
CA PRO A 478 -2.70 -15.12 -2.40
C PRO A 478 -2.62 -14.38 -3.73
N HIS A 479 -3.69 -13.72 -4.14
CA HIS A 479 -3.81 -13.12 -5.47
C HIS A 479 -3.20 -11.69 -5.57
N ASN A 480 -2.20 -11.38 -4.74
CA ASN A 480 -1.38 -10.18 -4.90
C ASN A 480 -0.13 -10.51 -5.71
N GLY A 481 0.29 -9.63 -6.61
CA GLY A 481 1.58 -9.75 -7.29
C GLY A 481 2.66 -8.93 -6.57
N MET A 482 3.87 -9.48 -6.49
CA MET A 482 5.04 -8.70 -6.06
C MET A 482 5.57 -7.93 -7.26
N THR A 483 5.26 -6.64 -7.29
CA THR A 483 5.76 -5.73 -8.30
C THR A 483 7.08 -5.09 -7.85
N ASP A 484 7.82 -4.44 -8.77
CA ASP A 484 8.97 -3.59 -8.41
C ASP A 484 8.48 -2.37 -7.62
N GLY A 485 8.09 -2.61 -6.38
CA GLY A 485 7.48 -1.64 -5.48
C GLY A 485 8.16 -1.59 -4.12
N TYR A 486 8.13 -0.43 -3.50
CA TYR A 486 8.72 -0.21 -2.19
C TYR A 486 7.84 -0.81 -1.09
N GLN A 487 8.45 -1.65 -0.24
CA GLN A 487 7.76 -2.31 0.85
C GLN A 487 8.09 -1.66 2.20
N TRP A 488 7.10 -1.07 2.85
CA TRP A 488 7.30 -0.46 4.18
C TRP A 488 7.30 -1.49 5.34
N ARG A 489 6.74 -2.68 5.12
CA ARG A 489 6.58 -3.71 6.16
C ARG A 489 7.56 -4.87 6.02
N TRP A 490 7.73 -5.43 4.85
CA TRP A 490 8.61 -6.56 4.54
C TRP A 490 9.68 -6.11 3.54
N ASN A 491 10.46 -5.10 3.92
CA ASN A 491 11.42 -4.47 3.02
C ASN A 491 12.62 -5.38 2.75
N ALA A 492 12.74 -5.86 1.52
CA ALA A 492 13.82 -6.79 1.13
C ALA A 492 15.22 -6.17 1.26
N GLN A 493 15.35 -4.83 1.12
CA GLN A 493 16.65 -4.15 1.34
C GLN A 493 17.11 -4.23 2.79
N VAL A 494 16.19 -4.21 3.76
CA VAL A 494 16.55 -4.39 5.19
C VAL A 494 17.11 -5.79 5.42
N PHE A 495 16.46 -6.83 4.91
CA PHE A 495 16.98 -8.22 5.03
C PHE A 495 18.28 -8.42 4.27
N ALA A 496 18.43 -7.82 3.10
CA ALA A 496 19.67 -7.86 2.32
C ALA A 496 20.83 -7.19 3.07
N ASN A 497 20.58 -6.08 3.76
CA ASN A 497 21.56 -5.42 4.62
C ASN A 497 21.95 -6.24 5.86
N TRP A 498 21.17 -7.26 6.23
CA TRP A 498 21.59 -8.25 7.24
C TRP A 498 22.47 -9.38 6.67
N GLY A 499 22.82 -9.30 5.38
CA GLY A 499 23.69 -10.27 4.72
C GLY A 499 22.96 -11.49 4.17
N TYR A 500 21.66 -11.40 3.89
CA TYR A 500 20.89 -12.46 3.23
C TYR A 500 20.61 -12.08 1.77
N VAL A 501 20.81 -13.02 0.84
CA VAL A 501 20.12 -12.93 -0.44
C VAL A 501 18.64 -13.06 -0.14
N THR A 502 17.86 -12.06 -0.54
CA THR A 502 16.43 -12.00 -0.22
C THR A 502 15.63 -12.04 -1.51
N ALA A 503 14.55 -12.82 -1.57
CA ALA A 503 13.79 -12.94 -2.79
C ALA A 503 12.28 -12.97 -2.54
N TRP A 504 11.52 -12.40 -3.48
CA TRP A 504 10.08 -12.48 -3.59
C TRP A 504 9.71 -13.18 -4.90
N HIS A 505 8.95 -14.27 -4.85
CA HIS A 505 8.50 -14.95 -6.06
C HIS A 505 6.99 -14.78 -6.27
N ASN A 506 6.58 -14.66 -7.52
CA ASN A 506 5.18 -14.56 -7.95
C ASN A 506 4.63 -15.96 -8.29
N PHE A 507 4.41 -16.77 -7.26
CA PHE A 507 3.89 -18.12 -7.37
C PHE A 507 2.51 -18.16 -8.03
N HIS A 508 2.03 -19.34 -8.43
CA HIS A 508 0.68 -19.54 -8.96
C HIS A 508 -0.37 -18.85 -8.07
N GLY A 509 -1.29 -18.12 -8.69
CA GLY A 509 -2.28 -17.29 -8.01
C GLY A 509 -1.94 -15.81 -7.98
N SER A 510 -0.67 -15.38 -8.18
CA SER A 510 -0.25 -13.97 -8.14
C SER A 510 -0.90 -13.15 -9.25
N SER A 511 -1.27 -11.89 -8.97
CA SER A 511 -1.79 -10.95 -9.96
C SER A 511 -0.74 -10.50 -10.97
N GLY A 512 -1.19 -9.97 -12.12
CA GLY A 512 -0.32 -9.43 -13.16
C GLY A 512 0.22 -10.46 -14.16
N PHE A 513 -0.15 -11.74 -14.04
CA PHE A 513 0.27 -12.83 -14.94
C PHE A 513 -0.88 -13.45 -15.74
N GLY A 514 -2.05 -12.82 -15.73
CA GLY A 514 -3.25 -13.23 -16.44
C GLY A 514 -4.27 -13.96 -15.55
N GLN A 515 -5.51 -14.08 -16.05
CA GLN A 515 -6.62 -14.68 -15.31
C GLN A 515 -6.37 -16.15 -15.00
N ALA A 516 -5.86 -16.90 -16.00
CA ALA A 516 -5.58 -18.32 -15.80
C ALA A 516 -4.56 -18.59 -14.69
N TRP A 517 -3.57 -17.70 -14.52
CA TRP A 517 -2.59 -17.78 -13.44
C TRP A 517 -3.25 -17.51 -12.08
N ALA A 518 -4.10 -16.48 -11.98
CA ALA A 518 -4.86 -16.20 -10.76
C ALA A 518 -5.82 -17.34 -10.39
N ASP A 519 -6.53 -17.91 -11.38
CA ASP A 519 -7.51 -18.98 -11.18
C ASP A 519 -6.86 -20.32 -10.80
N SER A 520 -5.60 -20.53 -11.11
CA SER A 520 -4.89 -21.80 -10.97
C SER A 520 -4.94 -22.38 -9.55
N ILE A 521 -5.11 -21.53 -8.53
CA ILE A 521 -5.19 -21.94 -7.12
C ILE A 521 -6.60 -21.83 -6.53
N THR A 522 -7.61 -21.55 -7.35
CA THR A 522 -9.00 -21.47 -6.88
C THR A 522 -9.41 -22.79 -6.26
N LYS A 523 -9.83 -22.78 -5.01
CA LYS A 523 -10.18 -23.95 -4.18
C LYS A 523 -9.02 -24.88 -3.79
N GLU A 524 -7.79 -24.65 -4.26
CA GLU A 524 -6.60 -25.48 -3.97
C GLU A 524 -5.37 -24.61 -3.64
N TRP A 525 -5.45 -23.87 -2.56
CA TRP A 525 -4.41 -22.91 -2.15
C TRP A 525 -3.04 -23.53 -1.89
N ALA A 526 -3.01 -24.80 -1.51
CA ALA A 526 -1.82 -25.41 -0.96
C ALA A 526 -0.82 -25.86 -2.03
N GLU A 527 -1.26 -26.52 -3.10
CA GLU A 527 -0.37 -27.40 -3.86
C GLU A 527 0.59 -26.64 -4.80
N LEU A 528 0.06 -25.84 -5.73
CA LEU A 528 0.91 -25.16 -6.72
C LEU A 528 1.86 -24.13 -6.06
N PRO A 529 1.43 -23.25 -5.13
CA PRO A 529 2.33 -22.33 -4.46
C PRO A 529 3.40 -23.02 -3.58
N TYR A 530 3.07 -24.18 -2.98
CA TYR A 530 4.07 -24.98 -2.28
C TYR A 530 5.13 -25.52 -3.27
N GLN A 531 4.72 -26.10 -4.40
CA GLN A 531 5.64 -26.59 -5.42
C GLN A 531 6.52 -25.45 -5.97
N ASP A 532 5.94 -24.29 -6.27
CA ASP A 532 6.69 -23.11 -6.70
C ASP A 532 7.74 -22.69 -5.67
N THR A 533 7.40 -22.72 -4.38
CA THR A 533 8.32 -22.38 -3.29
C THR A 533 9.47 -23.36 -3.23
N ILE A 534 9.22 -24.67 -3.38
CA ILE A 534 10.28 -25.68 -3.42
C ILE A 534 11.15 -25.51 -4.67
N LYS A 535 10.55 -25.25 -5.83
CA LYS A 535 11.28 -24.99 -7.09
C LYS A 535 12.12 -23.72 -7.02
N ALA A 536 11.65 -22.66 -6.35
CA ALA A 536 12.46 -21.48 -6.07
C ALA A 536 13.69 -21.83 -5.22
N ALA A 537 13.52 -22.63 -4.16
CA ALA A 537 14.61 -23.08 -3.32
C ALA A 537 15.60 -23.97 -4.10
N GLU A 538 15.14 -24.85 -4.99
CA GLU A 538 15.97 -25.66 -5.88
C GLU A 538 16.76 -24.76 -6.84
N TRP A 539 16.13 -23.75 -7.44
CA TRP A 539 16.79 -22.78 -8.31
C TRP A 539 17.94 -22.06 -7.58
N PHE A 540 17.70 -21.60 -6.34
CA PHE A 540 18.74 -20.99 -5.52
C PHE A 540 19.85 -21.98 -5.15
N THR A 541 19.51 -23.23 -4.79
CA THR A 541 20.50 -24.25 -4.45
C THR A 541 21.45 -24.56 -5.62
N ALA A 542 20.98 -24.43 -6.85
CA ALA A 542 21.80 -24.59 -8.05
C ALA A 542 22.77 -23.42 -8.28
N GLN A 543 22.59 -22.28 -7.59
CA GLN A 543 23.47 -21.14 -7.75
C GLN A 543 24.79 -21.36 -6.99
N PRO A 544 25.97 -21.13 -7.62
CA PRO A 544 27.26 -21.36 -7.00
C PRO A 544 27.49 -20.50 -5.75
N TRP A 545 26.80 -19.39 -5.62
CA TRP A 545 26.92 -18.43 -4.53
C TRP A 545 25.89 -18.61 -3.41
N ILE A 546 25.02 -19.62 -3.44
CA ILE A 546 24.12 -19.95 -2.32
C ILE A 546 24.69 -21.06 -1.43
N ASP A 547 24.51 -20.91 -0.11
CA ASP A 547 24.71 -21.98 0.86
C ASP A 547 23.40 -22.71 1.12
N ALA A 548 23.21 -23.86 0.50
CA ALA A 548 22.02 -24.69 0.65
C ALA A 548 21.73 -25.11 2.11
N ASN A 549 22.71 -25.01 3.01
CA ASN A 549 22.55 -25.29 4.44
C ASN A 549 22.10 -24.07 5.25
N ARG A 550 21.99 -22.90 4.62
CA ARG A 550 21.62 -21.65 5.27
C ARG A 550 20.46 -20.98 4.52
N MET A 551 19.30 -21.65 4.46
CA MET A 551 18.10 -21.14 3.81
C MET A 551 16.96 -21.04 4.83
N SER A 552 16.19 -19.95 4.75
CA SER A 552 14.99 -19.68 5.52
C SER A 552 13.87 -19.19 4.61
N ALA A 553 12.63 -19.34 5.04
CA ALA A 553 11.49 -18.75 4.37
C ALA A 553 10.55 -18.08 5.38
N GLY A 554 9.78 -17.09 4.94
CA GLY A 554 8.82 -16.45 5.82
C GLY A 554 7.90 -15.50 5.07
N GLY A 555 6.73 -15.22 5.64
CA GLY A 555 5.76 -14.33 5.05
C GLY A 555 4.62 -13.97 5.97
N GLY A 556 3.73 -13.09 5.48
CA GLY A 556 2.56 -12.64 6.21
C GLY A 556 1.26 -13.03 5.51
N SER A 557 0.16 -13.17 6.28
CA SER A 557 -1.17 -13.52 5.73
C SER A 557 -1.13 -14.88 5.00
N TYR A 558 -1.48 -14.90 3.73
CA TYR A 558 -1.30 -16.11 2.93
C TYR A 558 0.18 -16.56 2.88
N GLY A 559 1.16 -15.64 2.88
CA GLY A 559 2.57 -16.02 2.99
C GLY A 559 2.91 -16.67 4.35
N GLY A 560 2.22 -16.26 5.42
CA GLY A 560 2.26 -16.92 6.72
C GLY A 560 1.60 -18.31 6.70
N TYR A 561 0.48 -18.46 5.98
CA TYR A 561 -0.15 -19.75 5.67
C TYR A 561 0.84 -20.68 4.95
N LEU A 562 1.48 -20.18 3.88
CA LEU A 562 2.44 -20.98 3.11
C LEU A 562 3.65 -21.38 3.94
N ALA A 563 4.16 -20.49 4.82
CA ALA A 563 5.20 -20.82 5.78
C ALA A 563 4.74 -21.92 6.77
N THR A 564 3.48 -21.86 7.23
CA THR A 564 2.90 -22.87 8.12
C THR A 564 2.64 -24.19 7.39
N LEU A 565 2.24 -24.15 6.13
CA LEU A 565 2.06 -25.33 5.29
C LEU A 565 3.38 -26.08 5.08
N LEU A 566 4.49 -25.35 4.88
CA LEU A 566 5.84 -25.90 4.77
C LEU A 566 6.21 -26.72 6.00
N LEU A 567 5.79 -26.35 7.22
CA LEU A 567 6.06 -27.12 8.45
C LEU A 567 5.65 -28.59 8.35
N GLY A 568 4.55 -28.87 7.66
CA GLY A 568 3.97 -30.20 7.53
C GLY A 568 4.44 -30.99 6.31
N ARG A 569 5.27 -30.41 5.43
CA ARG A 569 5.69 -30.95 4.16
C ARG A 569 7.21 -30.94 4.00
N PRO A 570 7.82 -31.74 3.11
CA PRO A 570 9.26 -31.71 2.85
C PRO A 570 9.74 -30.34 2.33
N HIS A 571 10.77 -29.76 2.93
CA HIS A 571 11.36 -28.49 2.51
C HIS A 571 12.84 -28.37 2.97
N PRO A 572 13.67 -27.51 2.31
CA PRO A 572 15.09 -27.35 2.67
C PRO A 572 15.36 -26.28 3.74
N PHE A 573 14.37 -25.52 4.19
CA PHE A 573 14.56 -24.38 5.08
C PHE A 573 14.92 -24.80 6.51
N LYS A 574 15.86 -24.10 7.14
CA LYS A 574 16.33 -24.36 8.52
C LYS A 574 15.45 -23.70 9.58
N THR A 575 14.70 -22.67 9.19
CA THR A 575 13.74 -21.99 10.03
C THR A 575 12.69 -21.29 9.18
N LEU A 576 11.52 -21.05 9.77
CA LEU A 576 10.39 -20.39 9.13
C LEU A 576 9.93 -19.19 9.95
N VAL A 577 9.29 -18.23 9.29
CA VAL A 577 8.61 -17.08 9.92
C VAL A 577 7.17 -17.04 9.43
N ALA A 578 6.21 -17.17 10.33
CA ALA A 578 4.77 -17.09 10.07
C ALA A 578 4.20 -15.85 10.76
N HIS A 579 3.84 -14.82 9.97
CA HIS A 579 3.20 -13.61 10.46
C HIS A 579 1.74 -13.62 10.06
N ALA A 580 0.82 -13.50 11.05
CA ALA A 580 -0.62 -13.46 10.82
C ALA A 580 -1.07 -14.52 9.80
N GLY A 581 -0.50 -15.73 9.92
CA GLY A 581 -0.68 -16.82 8.97
C GLY A 581 -1.88 -17.69 9.32
N VAL A 582 -2.62 -18.13 8.31
CA VAL A 582 -3.70 -19.10 8.49
C VAL A 582 -3.08 -20.46 8.86
N TYR A 583 -3.49 -21.01 9.99
CA TYR A 583 -3.12 -22.33 10.46
C TYR A 583 -4.26 -23.33 10.30
N ASP A 584 -5.46 -22.87 10.62
CA ASP A 584 -6.71 -23.61 10.53
C ASP A 584 -7.70 -22.89 9.60
N LEU A 585 -8.07 -23.51 8.49
CA LEU A 585 -9.02 -22.95 7.53
C LEU A 585 -10.47 -22.92 8.06
N TYR A 586 -10.83 -23.71 9.07
CA TYR A 586 -12.15 -23.60 9.69
C TYR A 586 -12.29 -22.28 10.46
N SER A 587 -11.24 -21.84 11.14
CA SER A 587 -11.21 -20.53 11.78
C SER A 587 -11.26 -19.40 10.75
N GLN A 588 -10.67 -19.60 9.57
CA GLN A 588 -10.63 -18.59 8.50
C GLN A 588 -12.00 -18.37 7.83
N VAL A 589 -12.87 -19.36 7.78
CA VAL A 589 -14.21 -19.23 7.18
C VAL A 589 -15.10 -18.24 7.95
N ALA A 590 -14.86 -18.05 9.23
CA ALA A 590 -15.68 -17.20 10.11
C ALA A 590 -15.10 -15.79 10.31
N THR A 591 -14.30 -15.28 9.38
CA THR A 591 -13.64 -13.98 9.49
C THR A 591 -14.41 -12.84 8.81
N ASP A 592 -13.78 -11.66 8.77
CA ASP A 592 -14.26 -10.46 8.09
C ASP A 592 -14.40 -10.63 6.57
N ASP A 593 -13.70 -11.60 6.01
CA ASP A 593 -13.62 -11.80 4.56
C ASP A 593 -14.60 -12.89 4.11
N GLY A 594 -15.83 -12.48 3.78
CA GLY A 594 -16.81 -13.35 3.09
C GLY A 594 -16.29 -13.95 1.77
N ALA A 595 -15.17 -13.43 1.24
CA ALA A 595 -14.52 -13.92 0.03
C ALA A 595 -13.94 -15.34 0.19
N THR A 596 -13.70 -15.82 1.40
CA THR A 596 -13.29 -17.21 1.64
C THR A 596 -14.34 -18.18 1.15
N LYS A 597 -15.62 -17.84 1.30
CA LYS A 597 -16.75 -18.64 0.80
C LYS A 597 -16.70 -18.85 -0.71
N GLY A 598 -16.46 -17.78 -1.49
CA GLY A 598 -16.35 -17.86 -2.93
C GLY A 598 -15.17 -18.71 -3.41
N ARG A 599 -14.09 -18.78 -2.63
CA ARG A 599 -12.87 -19.53 -2.95
C ARG A 599 -12.96 -21.00 -2.60
N TYR A 600 -13.47 -21.32 -1.40
CA TYR A 600 -13.52 -22.69 -0.87
C TYR A 600 -14.92 -23.29 -0.90
N GLY A 601 -15.97 -22.49 -1.04
CA GLY A 601 -17.33 -22.88 -0.74
C GLY A 601 -17.53 -23.10 0.76
N GLU A 602 -18.68 -23.62 1.10
CA GLU A 602 -19.03 -23.89 2.49
C GLU A 602 -18.25 -25.12 2.99
N TYR A 603 -17.59 -25.02 4.16
CA TYR A 603 -16.77 -26.11 4.69
C TYR A 603 -17.59 -27.37 5.00
N TRP A 604 -18.87 -27.23 5.33
CA TRP A 604 -19.78 -28.36 5.58
C TRP A 604 -20.20 -29.10 4.29
N GLN A 605 -19.89 -28.55 3.13
CA GLN A 605 -20.14 -29.21 1.83
C GLN A 605 -18.95 -30.04 1.35
N ASP A 606 -17.72 -29.71 1.80
CA ASP A 606 -16.50 -30.37 1.35
C ASP A 606 -15.38 -30.30 2.41
N PHE A 607 -15.55 -31.06 3.48
CA PHE A 607 -14.57 -31.17 4.56
C PHE A 607 -13.21 -31.67 4.08
N GLU A 608 -13.19 -32.60 3.11
CA GLU A 608 -11.95 -33.18 2.59
C GLU A 608 -11.06 -32.10 1.96
N ARG A 609 -11.64 -31.22 1.15
CA ARG A 609 -10.90 -30.11 0.55
C ARG A 609 -10.36 -29.14 1.59
N ILE A 610 -11.17 -28.73 2.57
CA ILE A 610 -10.73 -27.85 3.65
C ILE A 610 -9.57 -28.51 4.40
N ASN A 611 -9.69 -29.78 4.78
CA ASN A 611 -8.64 -30.50 5.50
C ASN A 611 -7.35 -30.61 4.70
N ARG A 612 -7.44 -30.93 3.39
CA ARG A 612 -6.27 -31.05 2.53
C ARG A 612 -5.47 -29.73 2.41
N ASN A 613 -6.15 -28.58 2.46
CA ASN A 613 -5.55 -27.28 2.39
C ASN A 613 -5.19 -26.68 3.78
N SER A 614 -5.57 -27.33 4.86
CA SER A 614 -5.41 -26.79 6.23
C SER A 614 -4.11 -27.27 6.86
N PRO A 615 -3.14 -26.37 7.17
CA PRO A 615 -1.82 -26.76 7.70
C PRO A 615 -1.88 -27.62 8.96
N HIS A 616 -2.81 -27.34 9.89
CA HIS A 616 -2.94 -28.06 11.18
C HIS A 616 -3.14 -29.57 11.03
N MET A 617 -3.71 -30.02 9.91
CA MET A 617 -3.91 -31.44 9.63
C MET A 617 -2.59 -32.23 9.51
N ASN A 618 -1.48 -31.55 9.24
CA ASN A 618 -0.15 -32.13 9.11
C ASN A 618 0.74 -31.87 10.34
N ALA A 619 0.18 -31.45 11.46
CA ALA A 619 0.91 -31.05 12.66
C ALA A 619 1.84 -32.15 13.20
N ALA A 620 1.51 -33.43 12.97
CA ALA A 620 2.39 -34.56 13.33
C ALA A 620 3.78 -34.54 12.67
N ASN A 621 3.95 -33.80 11.57
CA ASN A 621 5.22 -33.71 10.84
C ASN A 621 6.04 -32.47 11.20
N PHE A 622 5.52 -31.54 12.00
CA PHE A 622 6.19 -30.28 12.33
C PHE A 622 7.48 -30.53 13.11
N ASN A 623 8.60 -30.02 12.59
CA ASN A 623 9.93 -30.20 13.19
C ASN A 623 10.88 -29.02 12.96
N THR A 624 10.44 -27.98 12.24
CA THR A 624 11.29 -26.85 11.87
C THR A 624 11.09 -25.68 12.85
N PRO A 625 12.18 -25.11 13.42
CA PRO A 625 12.11 -23.93 14.27
C PRO A 625 11.33 -22.79 13.62
N THR A 626 10.35 -22.20 14.34
CA THR A 626 9.41 -21.22 13.75
C THR A 626 9.22 -20.00 14.64
N LEU A 627 9.39 -18.80 14.04
CA LEU A 627 8.97 -17.53 14.61
C LEU A 627 7.52 -17.25 14.19
N ILE A 628 6.68 -16.96 15.17
CA ILE A 628 5.25 -16.66 14.97
C ILE A 628 5.01 -15.23 15.42
N ILE A 629 4.35 -14.43 14.61
CA ILE A 629 4.04 -13.02 14.91
C ILE A 629 2.57 -12.73 14.61
N HIS A 630 1.86 -12.02 15.51
CA HIS A 630 0.45 -11.69 15.28
C HIS A 630 0.00 -10.46 16.07
N GLY A 631 -0.92 -9.68 15.49
CA GLY A 631 -1.65 -8.60 16.15
C GLY A 631 -2.98 -9.09 16.75
N GLN A 632 -3.31 -8.63 17.94
CA GLN A 632 -4.57 -9.03 18.63
C GLN A 632 -5.82 -8.56 17.88
N LEU A 633 -5.72 -7.40 17.22
CA LEU A 633 -6.85 -6.75 16.54
C LEU A 633 -7.05 -7.29 15.11
N ASP A 634 -6.40 -8.38 14.75
CA ASP A 634 -6.51 -9.01 13.44
C ASP A 634 -7.84 -9.76 13.31
N MET A 635 -8.77 -9.20 12.54
CA MET A 635 -10.03 -9.84 12.21
C MET A 635 -10.01 -10.47 10.80
N ARG A 636 -8.94 -10.21 10.02
CA ARG A 636 -8.69 -10.82 8.71
C ARG A 636 -8.21 -12.26 8.84
N VAL A 637 -7.22 -12.48 9.70
CA VAL A 637 -6.75 -13.81 10.13
C VAL A 637 -6.80 -13.82 11.66
N PRO A 638 -7.79 -14.49 12.26
CA PRO A 638 -7.97 -14.45 13.72
C PRO A 638 -6.71 -14.90 14.46
N VAL A 639 -6.37 -14.18 15.53
CA VAL A 639 -5.14 -14.40 16.30
C VAL A 639 -5.02 -15.82 16.88
N ASN A 640 -6.13 -16.52 17.08
CA ASN A 640 -6.12 -17.91 17.55
C ASN A 640 -5.36 -18.85 16.60
N ASN A 641 -5.29 -18.58 15.30
CA ASN A 641 -4.43 -19.34 14.37
C ASN A 641 -2.98 -19.40 14.86
N SER A 642 -2.42 -18.27 15.28
CA SER A 642 -1.05 -18.21 15.81
C SER A 642 -0.92 -18.80 17.23
N LEU A 643 -1.93 -18.64 18.09
CA LEU A 643 -1.93 -19.23 19.42
C LEU A 643 -1.97 -20.76 19.36
N GLU A 644 -2.78 -21.32 18.48
CA GLU A 644 -2.87 -22.76 18.25
C GLU A 644 -1.58 -23.31 17.62
N LEU A 645 -1.02 -22.64 16.61
CA LEU A 645 0.26 -23.01 16.00
C LEU A 645 1.38 -23.02 17.04
N PHE A 646 1.50 -21.97 17.86
CA PHE A 646 2.52 -21.88 18.90
C PHE A 646 2.38 -23.02 19.92
N ASN A 647 1.17 -23.24 20.44
CA ASN A 647 0.91 -24.34 21.37
C ASN A 647 1.22 -25.72 20.76
N THR A 648 0.88 -25.94 19.51
CA THR A 648 1.20 -27.16 18.78
C THR A 648 2.70 -27.40 18.70
N LEU A 649 3.49 -26.39 18.31
CA LEU A 649 4.95 -26.50 18.22
C LEU A 649 5.59 -26.75 19.58
N GLN A 650 5.14 -26.07 20.64
CA GLN A 650 5.61 -26.29 22.02
C GLN A 650 5.33 -27.72 22.50
N ASN A 651 4.11 -28.23 22.29
CA ASN A 651 3.76 -29.61 22.66
C ASN A 651 4.58 -30.67 21.89
N ARG A 652 5.00 -30.33 20.68
CA ARG A 652 5.88 -31.20 19.88
C ARG A 652 7.36 -31.07 20.23
N GLY A 653 7.76 -30.15 21.14
CA GLY A 653 9.13 -29.84 21.45
C GLY A 653 9.90 -29.15 20.34
N VAL A 654 9.21 -28.53 19.37
CA VAL A 654 9.80 -27.78 18.28
C VAL A 654 10.14 -26.35 18.74
N PRO A 655 11.40 -25.88 18.60
CA PRO A 655 11.76 -24.53 18.98
C PRO A 655 10.85 -23.49 18.30
N SER A 656 10.17 -22.69 19.10
CA SER A 656 9.27 -21.66 18.58
C SER A 656 9.23 -20.44 19.49
N ARG A 657 8.92 -19.29 18.91
CA ARG A 657 8.70 -18.02 19.61
C ARG A 657 7.43 -17.38 19.09
N LEU A 658 6.59 -16.92 20.02
CA LEU A 658 5.42 -16.10 19.69
C LEU A 658 5.72 -14.64 20.03
N VAL A 659 5.49 -13.75 19.07
CA VAL A 659 5.47 -12.31 19.26
C VAL A 659 4.03 -11.84 19.07
N TYR A 660 3.45 -11.34 20.15
CA TYR A 660 2.06 -10.94 20.22
C TYR A 660 1.96 -9.43 20.45
N PHE A 661 1.29 -8.72 19.53
CA PHE A 661 1.07 -7.28 19.63
C PHE A 661 -0.40 -7.01 20.04
N PRO A 662 -0.65 -6.51 21.26
CA PRO A 662 -2.02 -6.33 21.74
C PRO A 662 -2.77 -5.19 21.06
N ASP A 663 -2.07 -4.31 20.37
CA ASP A 663 -2.55 -3.07 19.79
C ASP A 663 -2.26 -2.90 18.30
N GLU A 664 -1.93 -3.99 17.61
CA GLU A 664 -1.78 -4.06 16.14
C GLU A 664 -2.85 -4.97 15.54
N ASN A 665 -3.15 -4.71 14.26
CA ASN A 665 -4.09 -5.48 13.46
C ASN A 665 -3.37 -6.56 12.61
N HIS A 666 -3.89 -6.86 11.43
CA HIS A 666 -3.27 -7.77 10.46
C HIS A 666 -1.86 -7.32 10.02
N TRP A 667 -1.54 -6.05 10.22
CA TRP A 667 -0.25 -5.45 9.95
C TRP A 667 0.35 -4.85 11.22
N VAL A 668 1.69 -4.79 11.30
CA VAL A 668 2.42 -4.07 12.33
C VAL A 668 2.75 -2.69 11.78
N LEU A 669 2.02 -1.66 12.24
CA LEU A 669 2.03 -0.33 11.64
C LEU A 669 2.66 0.75 12.50
N LYS A 670 2.69 0.58 13.82
CA LYS A 670 3.31 1.55 14.71
C LYS A 670 4.84 1.52 14.58
N PRO A 671 5.52 2.67 14.52
CA PRO A 671 6.96 2.75 14.29
C PRO A 671 7.80 1.88 15.20
N GLN A 672 7.62 1.98 16.53
CA GLN A 672 8.39 1.19 17.50
C GLN A 672 8.10 -0.30 17.40
N ASN A 673 6.82 -0.70 17.19
CA ASN A 673 6.44 -2.09 17.00
C ASN A 673 7.07 -2.66 15.72
N SER A 674 7.11 -1.88 14.65
CA SER A 674 7.73 -2.28 13.39
C SER A 674 9.24 -2.48 13.53
N VAL A 675 9.94 -1.57 14.21
CA VAL A 675 11.38 -1.72 14.50
C VAL A 675 11.62 -2.99 15.34
N PHE A 676 10.83 -3.23 16.38
CA PHE A 676 10.89 -4.45 17.20
C PHE A 676 10.61 -5.72 16.38
N TRP A 677 9.66 -5.65 15.45
CA TRP A 677 9.36 -6.74 14.51
C TRP A 677 10.62 -7.11 13.70
N TYR A 678 11.28 -6.11 13.08
CA TYR A 678 12.51 -6.33 12.33
C TYR A 678 13.66 -6.89 13.20
N GLN A 679 13.85 -6.31 14.37
CA GLN A 679 14.90 -6.78 15.31
C GLN A 679 14.67 -8.23 15.74
N THR A 680 13.43 -8.63 16.01
CA THR A 680 13.08 -9.99 16.39
C THR A 680 13.29 -10.96 15.22
N ASN A 681 12.90 -10.59 13.99
CA ASN A 681 13.19 -11.37 12.80
C ASN A 681 14.70 -11.58 12.61
N ARG A 682 15.49 -10.50 12.73
CA ARG A 682 16.95 -10.56 12.58
C ARG A 682 17.58 -11.54 13.59
N GLN A 683 17.22 -11.44 14.86
CA GLN A 683 17.70 -12.32 15.92
C GLN A 683 17.33 -13.78 15.66
N TRP A 684 16.07 -14.03 15.28
CA TRP A 684 15.61 -15.37 14.98
C TRP A 684 16.33 -15.98 13.80
N LEU A 685 16.46 -15.25 12.69
CA LEU A 685 17.21 -15.73 11.52
C LEU A 685 18.67 -16.02 11.85
N GLN A 686 19.34 -15.14 12.58
CA GLN A 686 20.75 -15.34 12.96
C GLN A 686 20.99 -16.57 13.85
N GLN A 687 19.99 -16.97 14.63
CA GLN A 687 20.08 -18.17 15.47
C GLN A 687 20.15 -19.46 14.64
N TYR A 688 19.42 -19.54 13.54
CA TYR A 688 19.28 -20.76 12.72
C TYR A 688 19.96 -20.66 11.35
N VAL A 689 20.08 -19.47 10.81
CA VAL A 689 20.66 -19.18 9.51
C VAL A 689 21.65 -18.02 9.66
N LYS A 690 22.90 -18.33 9.91
CA LYS A 690 23.94 -17.30 10.12
C LYS A 690 24.03 -16.38 8.90
N PRO A 691 24.19 -15.07 9.10
CA PRO A 691 24.33 -14.09 8.02
C PRO A 691 25.55 -14.33 7.15
N GLY A 692 25.64 -13.62 6.02
CA GLY A 692 26.81 -13.63 5.15
C GLY A 692 28.06 -13.04 5.83
N PRO A 693 29.24 -13.23 5.22
CA PRO A 693 30.50 -12.72 5.77
C PRO A 693 30.50 -11.18 5.86
N GLY A 694 31.05 -10.68 6.98
CA GLY A 694 31.24 -9.23 7.21
C GLY A 694 30.07 -8.55 7.95
N GLU A 695 29.00 -9.26 8.27
CA GLU A 695 27.90 -8.73 9.05
C GLU A 695 28.11 -8.88 10.56
N ALA A 696 27.90 -7.81 11.30
CA ALA A 696 27.96 -7.81 12.76
C ALA A 696 26.78 -8.63 13.35
N ALA A 697 27.01 -9.31 14.47
CA ALA A 697 25.93 -9.90 15.25
C ALA A 697 24.91 -8.82 15.62
N ALA A 698 23.61 -9.16 15.55
CA ALA A 698 22.57 -8.25 16.01
C ALA A 698 22.81 -7.87 17.48
N ALA A 699 22.65 -6.59 17.78
CA ALA A 699 22.50 -6.17 19.17
C ALA A 699 21.32 -6.92 19.82
N PRO A 700 21.38 -7.28 21.11
CA PRO A 700 20.24 -7.85 21.78
C PRO A 700 19.04 -6.90 21.64
N ALA A 701 17.86 -7.44 21.34
CA ALA A 701 16.64 -6.64 21.37
C ALA A 701 16.52 -5.96 22.74
N PRO A 702 15.93 -4.75 22.80
CA PRO A 702 15.59 -4.14 24.07
C PRO A 702 14.81 -5.17 24.88
N ALA A 703 15.17 -5.33 26.16
CA ALA A 703 14.49 -6.25 27.06
C ALA A 703 13.00 -5.83 27.13
N VAL A 704 12.16 -6.56 26.39
CA VAL A 704 10.72 -6.54 26.67
C VAL A 704 10.58 -7.14 28.04
N SER A 705 9.93 -6.42 28.98
CA SER A 705 9.58 -7.02 30.27
C SER A 705 8.79 -8.29 29.98
N THR A 706 9.45 -9.44 30.15
CA THR A 706 8.73 -10.71 30.23
C THR A 706 7.89 -10.63 31.49
N GLN A 707 6.63 -10.23 31.33
CA GLN A 707 5.64 -10.52 32.36
C GLN A 707 5.46 -12.04 32.30
N GLN A 708 6.12 -12.72 33.22
CA GLN A 708 5.81 -14.11 33.57
C GLN A 708 4.47 -14.17 34.28
#